data_332b8fccfbc1b2da4dd6d2065aa259a8
#
_entry.id   332b8fccfbc1b2da4dd6d2065aa259a8
#
_cell.length_a   1.000
_cell.length_b   1.000
_cell.length_c   1.000
_cell.angle_alpha   90.00
_cell.angle_beta   90.00
_cell.angle_gamma   90.00
#
_symmetry.space_group_name_H-M   'P 1'
#
loop_
_entity.id
_entity.type
_entity.pdbx_description
1 polymer ?
#
loop_
_entity_poly.entity_id
_entity_poly.type
_entity_poly.pdbx_seq_one_letter_code
_entity_poly.pdbx_strand_id
1 'polypeptide(L)'
;MKIKKHIILMGIICACLFAGCAALDKKETPPQQAAQNESSSPDKEGENLVVSAENIKTETAPAKTTGVESPVQINAESSLETIGDNEPLSRALAAKMAVLALNDRYSVESLEREITYADCDEGAWYDKYVNAAFIQGIMTGEGGLFRPDDNITIIEAQNILNIINSESSVKMRITDENRDKSISYALWVQLYEKCIDELEGENISGGINKKSMIVLADNSNNSKLPEGNIIADSGPFTAFGLKLGDYVDRRINVIERDGEIIALKNAENAAPRFSGAYIAGWEDGKLTIFLGGAERTYEYTGDTIEKGSICDFTLQNGKAESVNVYKDSFKDTVKLHNGEHIEFADRGVLPLSEDFRVYSEGSAVMWRRSRNIIIGSDTVRFFTSEGKISAAVIESVAKPEKIRVAIKDTSFEKFDHERVEITGTGQFKIRIEGMETTYEAGDRYVLENPEHVKDRVYIEPISGRLVMESIKRGYGVPAYRGSLEIIAKDGAFLIVNEVGFEEYLYSVVPSEMPVSYGAEALKVQAVTARSYAYNQFFANGFSEYGANVCDSVISQVYNNVNETESSIKAVNDTEGICLTYDGSVISANFFSTSAGIMANNGEVWADNSTRKFPANTSPYLVSKIQQEGSDYGNLSIEENMAAFIKNNNIKSYDNFSNWFRWYVEMTNEELTASINANLKERYEASPRLIKTLQSDGVFRSRPVESIGRLINIEVIKRGEGGNIMTLKITGEENTILVSTEYNIRTLIRPRRYGEGGKAIEIKLADGGIRTDYGLMPSAFFTMERMTDASGEIQYVKFYGGGNGHGVGMSQTGVKGMVDAGKTFDEILEHFYPGTAAEKQW
;
A
#
# COMPACT_ATOMS: atom_id res chain seq x y z
N MET A 1 7.43 -43.35 -35.03
CA MET A 1 7.37 -43.42 -33.57
C MET A 1 8.38 -42.43 -32.95
N LYS A 2 8.18 -41.15 -33.15
CA LYS A 2 8.95 -40.01 -32.53
C LYS A 2 8.20 -38.70 -32.72
N ILE A 3 6.99 -38.64 -32.22
CA ILE A 3 6.22 -37.35 -32.09
C ILE A 3 5.36 -37.52 -30.85
N LYS A 4 5.94 -37.41 -29.65
CA LYS A 4 5.17 -37.37 -28.37
C LYS A 4 5.99 -36.79 -27.20
N LYS A 5 6.92 -35.87 -27.42
CA LYS A 5 7.70 -35.26 -26.33
C LYS A 5 7.66 -33.74 -26.29
N HIS A 6 6.82 -33.04 -27.07
CA HIS A 6 6.79 -31.57 -27.12
C HIS A 6 5.51 -30.95 -26.59
N ILE A 7 4.57 -31.69 -26.02
CA ILE A 7 3.30 -31.16 -25.51
C ILE A 7 3.30 -31.03 -23.97
N ILE A 8 4.30 -31.50 -23.27
CA ILE A 8 4.33 -31.51 -21.78
C ILE A 8 4.93 -30.19 -21.19
N LEU A 9 5.56 -29.36 -21.98
CA LEU A 9 6.22 -28.13 -21.45
C LEU A 9 5.36 -26.87 -21.48
N MET A 10 4.18 -26.89 -22.06
CA MET A 10 3.30 -25.72 -22.20
C MET A 10 2.35 -25.51 -21.02
N GLY A 11 2.30 -26.41 -20.04
CA GLY A 11 1.41 -26.34 -18.88
C GLY A 11 1.98 -25.70 -17.62
N ILE A 12 3.25 -25.32 -17.61
CA ILE A 12 3.92 -24.84 -16.39
C ILE A 12 3.88 -23.29 -16.27
N ILE A 13 3.54 -22.58 -17.35
CA ILE A 13 3.75 -21.12 -17.48
C ILE A 13 2.58 -20.26 -16.97
N CYS A 14 1.38 -20.83 -16.80
CA CYS A 14 0.21 -20.07 -16.28
C CYS A 14 0.03 -20.10 -14.75
N ALA A 15 1.02 -20.52 -14.00
CA ALA A 15 0.83 -20.85 -12.59
C ALA A 15 1.22 -19.77 -11.58
N CYS A 16 1.76 -18.65 -12.01
CA CYS A 16 2.21 -17.59 -11.09
C CYS A 16 1.44 -16.28 -11.30
N LEU A 17 0.13 -16.33 -11.45
CA LEU A 17 -0.65 -15.12 -11.60
C LEU A 17 -1.29 -14.75 -10.27
N PHE A 18 -0.83 -13.63 -9.70
CA PHE A 18 -1.56 -12.70 -8.81
C PHE A 18 -0.93 -12.36 -7.46
N ALA A 19 -0.32 -11.19 -7.46
CA ALA A 19 -0.35 -10.29 -6.32
C ALA A 19 -0.68 -8.90 -6.87
N GLY A 20 -1.93 -8.52 -6.78
CA GLY A 20 -2.35 -7.14 -7.08
C GLY A 20 -1.91 -6.20 -5.97
N CYS A 21 -1.30 -5.11 -6.35
CA CYS A 21 -1.09 -3.83 -5.67
C CYS A 21 -1.53 -3.73 -4.19
N ALA A 22 -0.73 -4.20 -3.27
CA ALA A 22 -0.84 -3.80 -1.88
C ALA A 22 0.48 -4.05 -1.14
N ALA A 23 1.55 -3.41 -1.53
CA ALA A 23 2.73 -3.28 -0.68
C ALA A 23 3.73 -2.30 -1.31
N LEU A 24 3.54 -1.03 -1.15
CA LEU A 24 4.62 -0.06 -1.30
C LEU A 24 4.28 1.17 -0.45
N ASP A 25 4.36 1.00 0.84
CA ASP A 25 4.62 2.06 1.81
C ASP A 25 5.32 1.42 3.01
N LYS A 26 6.52 0.86 2.76
CA LYS A 26 7.45 0.54 3.85
C LYS A 26 8.82 1.07 3.47
N LYS A 27 9.33 2.00 4.27
CA LYS A 27 10.75 2.23 4.42
C LYS A 27 11.38 0.94 4.93
N GLU A 28 12.11 0.22 4.11
CA GLU A 28 13.07 -0.76 4.60
C GLU A 28 14.29 0.01 5.10
N THR A 29 14.50 -0.02 6.39
CA THR A 29 15.79 0.32 7.01
C THR A 29 16.74 -0.85 6.74
N PRO A 30 17.96 -0.63 6.23
CA PRO A 30 18.92 -1.70 6.02
C PRO A 30 19.30 -2.37 7.34
N PRO A 31 19.58 -3.66 7.37
CA PRO A 31 20.05 -4.33 8.58
C PRO A 31 21.44 -3.81 8.95
N GLN A 32 21.54 -3.17 10.10
CA GLN A 32 22.82 -2.88 10.72
C GLN A 32 23.54 -4.18 11.05
N GLN A 33 24.72 -4.36 10.50
CA GLN A 33 25.64 -5.41 10.88
C GLN A 33 25.95 -5.34 12.38
N ALA A 34 25.63 -6.42 13.08
CA ALA A 34 26.00 -6.62 14.46
C ALA A 34 27.51 -6.82 14.56
N ALA A 35 28.21 -5.85 15.09
CA ALA A 35 29.54 -6.02 15.62
C ALA A 35 29.42 -6.60 17.02
N GLN A 36 29.91 -7.83 17.18
CA GLN A 36 30.11 -8.45 18.48
C GLN A 36 31.09 -7.62 19.35
N ASN A 37 30.66 -7.25 20.54
CA ASN A 37 31.57 -7.07 21.66
C ASN A 37 30.84 -7.44 22.96
N GLU A 38 31.35 -8.49 23.58
CA GLU A 38 31.01 -8.89 24.93
C GLU A 38 31.46 -7.84 25.93
N SER A 39 30.62 -7.49 26.89
CA SER A 39 30.98 -7.37 28.30
C SER A 39 29.80 -6.95 29.18
N SER A 40 29.52 -7.83 30.15
CA SER A 40 29.04 -7.60 31.51
C SER A 40 27.88 -6.64 31.78
N SER A 41 26.81 -7.24 32.28
CA SER A 41 25.73 -6.60 33.06
C SER A 41 26.26 -5.71 34.20
N PRO A 42 25.51 -4.67 34.55
CA PRO A 42 24.81 -4.77 35.84
C PRO A 42 23.35 -4.33 35.76
N ASP A 43 22.56 -4.95 36.60
CA ASP A 43 21.19 -4.65 36.94
C ASP A 43 20.88 -3.14 37.00
N LYS A 44 19.90 -2.70 36.24
CA LYS A 44 19.22 -1.43 36.55
C LYS A 44 17.74 -1.76 36.84
N GLU A 45 17.43 -1.68 38.10
CA GLU A 45 16.08 -1.52 38.60
C GLU A 45 15.37 -0.40 37.84
N GLY A 46 14.23 -0.73 37.22
CA GLY A 46 13.41 0.23 36.55
C GLY A 46 12.78 1.21 37.53
N GLU A 47 13.19 2.46 37.45
CA GLU A 47 12.48 3.51 38.15
C GLU A 47 11.05 3.65 37.60
N ASN A 48 10.09 3.19 38.39
CA ASN A 48 8.70 3.44 38.15
C ASN A 48 8.42 4.95 38.26
N LEU A 49 8.07 5.60 37.19
CA LEU A 49 7.68 7.00 37.18
C LEU A 49 6.29 7.12 37.86
N VAL A 50 6.28 7.45 39.15
CA VAL A 50 5.06 7.74 39.87
C VAL A 50 4.78 9.23 39.75
N VAL A 51 3.82 9.61 38.91
CA VAL A 51 3.38 11.01 38.79
C VAL A 51 2.24 11.25 39.78
N SER A 52 2.40 12.22 40.67
CA SER A 52 1.35 12.65 41.58
C SER A 52 0.50 13.72 40.92
N ALA A 53 -0.81 13.56 40.89
CA ALA A 53 -1.76 14.54 40.39
C ALA A 53 -1.76 15.88 41.12
N GLU A 54 -0.98 16.01 42.21
CA GLU A 54 -0.95 17.23 43.04
C GLU A 54 0.18 18.20 42.71
N ASN A 55 1.13 17.91 41.79
CA ASN A 55 2.32 18.73 41.55
C ASN A 55 2.23 19.73 40.39
N ILE A 56 1.03 20.17 40.03
CA ILE A 56 0.88 21.31 39.12
C ILE A 56 0.26 22.49 39.92
N LYS A 57 1.02 23.08 40.84
CA LYS A 57 0.79 24.43 41.34
C LYS A 57 2.05 25.25 41.15
N THR A 58 1.93 26.27 40.38
CA THR A 58 2.88 27.38 40.30
C THR A 58 3.06 28.01 41.68
N GLU A 59 4.25 27.87 42.29
CA GLU A 59 4.70 28.74 43.38
C GLU A 59 6.01 29.42 43.01
N THR A 60 5.96 30.73 43.11
CA THR A 60 7.07 31.67 43.07
C THR A 60 7.96 31.53 44.31
N ALA A 61 9.25 31.62 44.10
CA ALA A 61 10.41 31.42 44.99
C ALA A 61 10.34 32.21 46.33
N PRO A 62 11.23 31.93 47.34
CA PRO A 62 12.69 32.04 47.21
C PRO A 62 13.55 31.05 48.00
N ALA A 63 14.78 30.92 47.49
CA ALA A 63 16.06 30.46 47.98
C ALA A 63 16.30 29.99 49.42
N LYS A 64 17.06 28.82 49.57
CA LYS A 64 18.46 28.73 50.02
C LYS A 64 19.00 27.28 50.13
N THR A 65 20.07 27.08 49.36
CA THR A 65 21.27 26.23 49.52
C THR A 65 21.29 25.00 50.47
N THR A 66 21.63 23.82 49.92
CA THR A 66 22.93 23.13 50.08
C THR A 66 23.01 21.90 49.20
N GLY A 67 24.16 21.70 48.57
CA GLY A 67 24.45 20.89 47.42
C GLY A 67 24.25 19.37 47.54
N VAL A 68 23.87 18.81 46.40
CA VAL A 68 24.25 17.53 45.81
C VAL A 68 24.02 17.67 44.30
N GLU A 69 24.86 17.06 43.50
CA GLU A 69 25.02 17.26 42.06
C GLU A 69 23.73 17.31 41.29
N SER A 70 23.66 18.29 40.41
CA SER A 70 22.49 18.70 39.63
C SER A 70 22.18 17.73 38.47
N PRO A 71 20.92 17.42 38.23
CA PRO A 71 20.50 16.98 36.89
C PRO A 71 20.65 18.16 35.92
N VAL A 72 21.09 17.88 34.73
CA VAL A 72 21.29 18.84 33.65
C VAL A 72 20.06 19.73 33.50
N GLN A 73 20.20 20.99 33.89
CA GLN A 73 19.24 22.03 33.57
C GLN A 73 19.30 22.27 32.05
N ILE A 74 18.24 21.88 31.37
CA ILE A 74 17.95 22.42 30.04
C ILE A 74 17.37 23.81 30.30
N ASN A 75 18.22 24.84 30.33
CA ASN A 75 17.82 26.21 30.17
C ASN A 75 17.49 26.46 28.68
N ALA A 76 16.25 26.16 28.31
CA ALA A 76 15.58 26.84 27.21
C ALA A 76 14.36 27.50 27.86
N GLU A 77 14.27 28.79 27.84
CA GLU A 77 12.99 29.49 27.91
C GLU A 77 12.10 28.78 26.92
N SER A 78 11.07 28.07 27.39
CA SER A 78 10.25 27.24 26.51
C SER A 78 9.51 28.16 25.58
N SER A 79 9.94 28.20 24.32
CA SER A 79 9.22 28.81 23.20
C SER A 79 7.88 28.10 22.91
N LEU A 80 7.50 27.15 23.76
CA LEU A 80 6.33 26.30 23.61
C LEU A 80 5.22 26.70 24.55
N GLU A 81 4.00 26.82 24.03
CA GLU A 81 2.79 26.99 24.80
C GLU A 81 2.24 25.64 25.22
N THR A 82 2.10 25.42 26.53
CA THR A 82 1.44 24.23 27.07
C THR A 82 -0.06 24.35 26.91
N ILE A 83 -0.68 23.34 26.29
CA ILE A 83 -2.08 23.36 25.91
C ILE A 83 -2.88 22.48 26.87
N GLY A 84 -4.01 23.02 27.38
CA GLY A 84 -4.97 22.26 28.17
C GLY A 84 -4.54 21.97 29.60
N ASP A 85 -3.64 22.76 30.18
CA ASP A 85 -3.23 22.58 31.58
C ASP A 85 -4.42 22.61 32.55
N ASN A 86 -5.42 23.45 32.27
CA ASN A 86 -6.62 23.58 33.06
C ASN A 86 -7.88 23.01 32.41
N GLU A 87 -7.77 22.46 31.20
CA GLU A 87 -8.90 21.86 30.49
C GLU A 87 -8.98 20.36 30.85
N PRO A 88 -10.12 19.88 31.35
CA PRO A 88 -10.29 18.46 31.60
C PRO A 88 -10.45 17.69 30.29
N LEU A 89 -10.07 16.44 30.30
CA LEU A 89 -10.21 15.52 29.15
C LEU A 89 -11.63 14.94 29.10
N SER A 90 -12.35 15.14 27.98
CA SER A 90 -13.66 14.54 27.78
C SER A 90 -13.59 13.04 27.51
N ARG A 91 -14.67 12.33 27.85
CA ARG A 91 -14.81 10.87 27.60
C ARG A 91 -14.75 10.56 26.12
N ALA A 92 -15.37 11.37 25.27
CA ALA A 92 -15.32 11.19 23.81
C ALA A 92 -13.89 11.28 23.26
N LEU A 93 -13.11 12.29 23.72
CA LEU A 93 -11.73 12.44 23.25
C LEU A 93 -10.81 11.34 23.82
N ALA A 94 -11.04 10.92 25.07
CA ALA A 94 -10.33 9.81 25.67
C ALA A 94 -10.58 8.50 24.91
N ALA A 95 -11.83 8.23 24.53
CA ALA A 95 -12.19 7.07 23.70
C ALA A 95 -11.48 7.10 22.34
N LYS A 96 -11.48 8.24 21.63
CA LYS A 96 -10.75 8.43 20.38
C LYS A 96 -9.27 8.11 20.56
N MET A 97 -8.61 8.72 21.56
CA MET A 97 -7.19 8.56 21.79
C MET A 97 -6.84 7.09 22.12
N ALA A 98 -7.61 6.44 22.99
CA ALA A 98 -7.39 5.07 23.37
C ALA A 98 -7.58 4.08 22.21
N VAL A 99 -8.66 4.26 21.44
CA VAL A 99 -8.96 3.42 20.27
C VAL A 99 -7.87 3.56 19.20
N LEU A 100 -7.43 4.79 18.91
CA LEU A 100 -6.39 5.05 17.90
C LEU A 100 -4.97 4.68 18.38
N ALA A 101 -4.73 4.49 19.66
CA ALA A 101 -3.50 3.86 20.15
C ALA A 101 -3.39 2.40 19.70
N LEU A 102 -4.51 1.70 19.74
CA LEU A 102 -4.58 0.25 19.50
C LEU A 102 -4.94 -0.14 18.07
N ASN A 103 -5.59 0.74 17.31
CA ASN A 103 -6.13 0.46 15.98
C ASN A 103 -5.78 1.56 15.01
N ASP A 104 -5.58 1.19 13.75
CA ASP A 104 -5.58 2.18 12.68
C ASP A 104 -6.99 2.76 12.45
N ARG A 105 -7.03 3.98 11.90
CA ARG A 105 -8.26 4.73 11.64
C ARG A 105 -9.27 3.92 10.81
N TYR A 106 -8.81 3.23 9.79
CA TYR A 106 -9.69 2.53 8.84
C TYR A 106 -10.30 1.27 9.43
N SER A 107 -9.58 0.59 10.33
CA SER A 107 -10.14 -0.51 11.12
C SER A 107 -11.29 -0.03 12.00
N VAL A 108 -11.16 1.16 12.62
CA VAL A 108 -12.24 1.76 13.42
C VAL A 108 -13.45 2.10 12.57
N GLU A 109 -13.25 2.72 11.42
CA GLU A 109 -14.31 3.10 10.48
C GLU A 109 -15.03 1.90 9.84
N SER A 110 -14.44 0.70 9.85
CA SER A 110 -15.01 -0.51 9.29
C SER A 110 -15.82 -1.35 10.28
N LEU A 111 -15.84 -0.99 11.57
CA LEU A 111 -16.59 -1.72 12.58
C LEU A 111 -18.10 -1.55 12.39
N GLU A 112 -18.85 -2.65 12.44
CA GLU A 112 -20.30 -2.61 12.52
C GLU A 112 -20.72 -2.01 13.86
N ARG A 113 -21.85 -1.32 13.87
CA ARG A 113 -22.37 -0.71 15.08
C ARG A 113 -22.98 -1.77 16.01
N GLU A 114 -22.39 -1.95 17.19
CA GLU A 114 -22.85 -2.92 18.18
C GLU A 114 -23.55 -2.28 19.37
N ILE A 115 -23.33 -0.98 19.61
CA ILE A 115 -23.93 -0.25 20.72
C ILE A 115 -24.54 1.08 20.26
N THR A 116 -25.66 1.43 20.87
CA THR A 116 -26.28 2.75 20.75
C THR A 116 -26.55 3.29 22.15
N TYR A 117 -25.96 4.42 22.48
CA TYR A 117 -26.23 5.14 23.72
C TYR A 117 -27.24 6.25 23.44
N ALA A 118 -28.15 6.51 24.38
CA ALA A 118 -29.23 7.47 24.20
C ALA A 118 -28.76 8.94 24.11
N ASP A 119 -27.54 9.20 24.58
CA ASP A 119 -26.88 10.49 24.56
C ASP A 119 -25.76 10.62 23.51
N CYS A 120 -25.67 9.67 22.60
CA CYS A 120 -24.73 9.69 21.48
C CYS A 120 -25.49 9.81 20.17
N ASP A 121 -25.37 10.97 19.51
CA ASP A 121 -25.97 11.21 18.21
C ASP A 121 -25.31 10.34 17.14
N GLU A 122 -26.14 9.71 16.31
CA GLU A 122 -25.65 8.95 15.16
C GLU A 122 -24.94 9.88 14.17
N GLY A 123 -23.71 9.50 13.80
CA GLY A 123 -22.88 10.29 12.91
C GLY A 123 -22.13 11.44 13.59
N ALA A 124 -22.28 11.64 14.91
CA ALA A 124 -21.37 12.51 15.65
C ALA A 124 -19.92 12.06 15.47
N TRP A 125 -18.98 13.01 15.52
CA TRP A 125 -17.56 12.72 15.27
C TRP A 125 -16.99 11.60 16.16
N TYR A 126 -17.53 11.44 17.37
CA TYR A 126 -17.08 10.47 18.35
C TYR A 126 -17.80 9.10 18.25
N ASP A 127 -18.92 9.00 17.55
CA ASP A 127 -19.78 7.81 17.51
C ASP A 127 -19.00 6.54 17.15
N LYS A 128 -18.16 6.61 16.12
CA LYS A 128 -17.30 5.49 15.70
C LYS A 128 -16.27 5.07 16.76
N TYR A 129 -15.73 6.04 17.53
CA TYR A 129 -14.77 5.75 18.60
C TYR A 129 -15.44 5.18 19.84
N VAL A 130 -16.63 5.67 20.17
CA VAL A 130 -17.44 5.15 21.28
C VAL A 130 -17.83 3.69 21.01
N ASN A 131 -18.31 3.38 19.80
CA ASN A 131 -18.61 2.03 19.38
C ASN A 131 -17.38 1.11 19.43
N ALA A 132 -16.24 1.58 18.90
CA ALA A 132 -14.98 0.83 18.94
C ALA A 132 -14.46 0.61 20.37
N ALA A 133 -14.58 1.64 21.23
CA ALA A 133 -14.18 1.53 22.64
C ALA A 133 -15.05 0.53 23.41
N PHE A 134 -16.36 0.47 23.12
CA PHE A 134 -17.26 -0.53 23.68
C PHE A 134 -16.89 -1.96 23.21
N ILE A 135 -16.79 -2.18 21.90
CA ILE A 135 -16.44 -3.49 21.32
C ILE A 135 -15.13 -4.03 21.89
N GLN A 136 -14.17 -3.13 22.15
CA GLN A 136 -12.84 -3.50 22.65
C GLN A 136 -12.71 -3.49 24.17
N GLY A 137 -13.81 -3.24 24.90
CA GLY A 137 -13.79 -3.20 26.35
C GLY A 137 -12.94 -2.08 26.95
N ILE A 138 -12.61 -1.04 26.18
CA ILE A 138 -11.77 0.09 26.62
C ILE A 138 -12.59 1.04 27.51
N MET A 139 -13.76 1.41 27.03
CA MET A 139 -14.68 2.29 27.74
C MET A 139 -16.12 1.85 27.48
N THR A 140 -16.95 1.94 28.50
CA THR A 140 -18.38 1.64 28.43
C THR A 140 -19.19 2.78 29.04
N GLY A 141 -20.48 2.83 28.67
CA GLY A 141 -21.46 3.70 29.32
C GLY A 141 -22.10 3.04 30.53
N GLU A 142 -22.87 3.79 31.28
CA GLU A 142 -23.65 3.34 32.44
C GLU A 142 -25.10 3.81 32.30
N GLY A 143 -26.06 2.95 32.63
CA GLY A 143 -27.46 3.31 32.53
C GLY A 143 -27.95 3.63 31.10
N GLY A 144 -27.30 3.13 30.06
CA GLY A 144 -27.61 3.43 28.66
C GLY A 144 -27.09 4.77 28.14
N LEU A 145 -26.24 5.46 28.91
CA LEU A 145 -25.59 6.72 28.56
C LEU A 145 -24.09 6.56 28.54
N PHE A 146 -23.41 7.11 27.51
CA PHE A 146 -21.94 7.17 27.42
C PHE A 146 -21.36 8.40 28.07
N ARG A 147 -22.11 9.51 28.06
CA ARG A 147 -21.71 10.83 28.54
C ARG A 147 -20.46 11.38 27.82
N PRO A 148 -20.54 11.61 26.49
CA PRO A 148 -19.37 11.93 25.67
C PRO A 148 -18.66 13.21 26.10
N ASP A 149 -19.40 14.21 26.60
CA ASP A 149 -18.90 15.52 27.04
C ASP A 149 -18.47 15.54 28.50
N ASP A 150 -18.78 14.52 29.30
CA ASP A 150 -18.30 14.42 30.67
C ASP A 150 -16.79 14.21 30.72
N ASN A 151 -16.16 14.64 31.78
CA ASN A 151 -14.73 14.51 32.00
C ASN A 151 -14.40 13.11 32.55
N ILE A 152 -13.29 12.50 32.07
CA ILE A 152 -12.78 11.29 32.68
C ILE A 152 -12.06 11.58 33.99
N THR A 153 -12.19 10.65 34.92
CA THR A 153 -11.52 10.70 36.21
C THR A 153 -10.09 10.13 36.12
N ILE A 154 -9.25 10.43 37.12
CA ILE A 154 -7.90 9.89 37.23
C ILE A 154 -7.90 8.35 37.24
N ILE A 155 -8.87 7.73 37.92
CA ILE A 155 -8.95 6.25 37.94
C ILE A 155 -9.36 5.69 36.57
N GLU A 156 -10.29 6.31 35.86
CA GLU A 156 -10.64 5.91 34.48
C GLU A 156 -9.46 6.07 33.56
N ALA A 157 -8.74 7.20 33.64
CA ALA A 157 -7.54 7.45 32.87
C ALA A 157 -6.47 6.37 33.06
N GLN A 158 -6.19 5.96 34.33
CA GLN A 158 -5.24 4.87 34.57
C GLN A 158 -5.72 3.53 34.02
N ASN A 159 -7.02 3.24 34.13
CA ASN A 159 -7.58 2.01 33.56
C ASN A 159 -7.41 2.00 32.03
N ILE A 160 -7.64 3.12 31.35
CA ILE A 160 -7.42 3.25 29.90
C ILE A 160 -5.97 3.02 29.54
N LEU A 161 -4.99 3.63 30.27
CA LEU A 161 -3.56 3.40 30.05
C LEU A 161 -3.17 1.93 30.23
N ASN A 162 -3.73 1.26 31.24
CA ASN A 162 -3.47 -0.18 31.45
C ASN A 162 -4.03 -1.05 30.32
N ILE A 163 -5.14 -0.64 29.68
CA ILE A 163 -5.70 -1.35 28.53
C ILE A 163 -4.86 -1.09 27.28
N ILE A 164 -4.39 0.15 27.08
CA ILE A 164 -3.49 0.49 25.96
C ILE A 164 -2.20 -0.33 26.05
N ASN A 165 -1.58 -0.36 27.23
CA ASN A 165 -0.36 -1.10 27.48
C ASN A 165 -0.29 -1.59 28.94
N SER A 166 -0.61 -2.88 29.15
CA SER A 166 -0.63 -3.49 30.50
C SER A 166 0.74 -3.54 31.17
N GLU A 167 1.81 -3.54 30.39
CA GLU A 167 3.20 -3.62 30.82
C GLU A 167 3.86 -2.25 30.94
N SER A 168 3.14 -1.18 30.63
CA SER A 168 3.68 0.17 30.69
C SER A 168 4.15 0.54 32.11
N SER A 169 5.29 1.22 32.17
CA SER A 169 5.80 1.82 33.40
C SER A 169 4.98 3.01 33.88
N VAL A 170 4.04 3.52 33.05
CA VAL A 170 3.22 4.68 33.35
C VAL A 170 2.15 4.36 34.39
N LYS A 171 2.38 4.75 35.64
CA LYS A 171 1.42 4.58 36.76
C LYS A 171 1.19 5.91 37.46
N MET A 172 -0.08 6.26 37.64
CA MET A 172 -0.45 7.43 38.44
C MET A 172 -0.56 7.06 39.92
N ARG A 173 -0.17 7.99 40.79
CA ARG A 173 -0.45 7.84 42.24
C ARG A 173 -1.92 8.15 42.49
N ILE A 174 -2.71 7.12 42.74
CA ILE A 174 -4.15 7.23 43.01
C ILE A 174 -4.37 7.16 44.52
N THR A 175 -5.11 8.12 45.05
CA THR A 175 -5.53 8.23 46.47
C THR A 175 -7.05 8.41 46.53
N ASP A 176 -7.66 8.18 47.69
CA ASP A 176 -9.12 8.40 47.86
C ASP A 176 -9.52 9.88 47.64
N GLU A 177 -8.57 10.81 47.74
CA GLU A 177 -8.82 12.23 47.53
C GLU A 177 -8.79 12.65 46.06
N ASN A 178 -8.03 11.91 45.17
CA ASN A 178 -7.83 12.32 43.78
C ASN A 178 -8.45 11.37 42.77
N ARG A 179 -8.83 10.15 43.14
CA ARG A 179 -9.30 9.11 42.20
C ARG A 179 -10.46 9.53 41.30
N ASP A 180 -11.38 10.32 41.88
CA ASP A 180 -12.61 10.78 41.21
C ASP A 180 -12.50 12.21 40.67
N LYS A 181 -11.32 12.83 40.78
CA LYS A 181 -11.05 14.14 40.15
C LYS A 181 -10.81 13.94 38.64
N SER A 182 -11.19 14.93 37.86
CA SER A 182 -10.93 14.96 36.43
C SER A 182 -9.44 15.09 36.16
N ILE A 183 -8.95 14.37 35.13
CA ILE A 183 -7.59 14.54 34.63
C ILE A 183 -7.55 15.71 33.64
N SER A 184 -6.50 16.54 33.69
CA SER A 184 -6.31 17.59 32.69
C SER A 184 -5.82 16.97 31.36
N TYR A 185 -6.18 17.62 30.24
CA TYR A 185 -5.75 17.23 28.90
C TYR A 185 -4.22 17.19 28.78
N ALA A 186 -3.52 18.21 29.29
CA ALA A 186 -2.07 18.27 29.24
C ALA A 186 -1.39 17.09 29.95
N LEU A 187 -1.83 16.77 31.18
CA LEU A 187 -1.29 15.61 31.89
C LEU A 187 -1.60 14.30 31.15
N TRP A 188 -2.82 14.16 30.66
CA TRP A 188 -3.20 12.98 29.89
C TRP A 188 -2.31 12.79 28.66
N VAL A 189 -2.07 13.85 27.85
CA VAL A 189 -1.25 13.76 26.64
C VAL A 189 0.19 13.32 26.97
N GLN A 190 0.76 13.82 28.07
CA GLN A 190 2.11 13.41 28.52
C GLN A 190 2.16 11.92 28.91
N LEU A 191 1.18 11.44 29.67
CA LEU A 191 1.09 10.03 30.10
C LEU A 191 0.79 9.12 28.93
N TYR A 192 -0.12 9.54 28.05
CA TYR A 192 -0.50 8.83 26.83
C TYR A 192 0.71 8.67 25.89
N GLU A 193 1.45 9.75 25.64
CA GLU A 193 2.64 9.72 24.80
C GLU A 193 3.66 8.72 25.33
N LYS A 194 3.95 8.77 26.63
CA LYS A 194 4.88 7.81 27.24
C LYS A 194 4.35 6.38 27.16
N CYS A 195 3.07 6.15 27.37
CA CYS A 195 2.46 4.83 27.31
C CYS A 195 2.55 4.23 25.90
N ILE A 196 2.33 5.03 24.85
CA ILE A 196 2.44 4.54 23.46
C ILE A 196 3.91 4.35 23.03
N ASP A 197 4.85 5.13 23.56
CA ASP A 197 6.29 4.96 23.30
C ASP A 197 6.83 3.64 23.87
N GLU A 198 6.20 3.14 24.91
CA GLU A 198 6.53 1.85 25.55
C GLU A 198 5.80 0.66 24.90
N LEU A 199 4.96 0.87 23.87
CA LEU A 199 4.35 -0.23 23.13
C LEU A 199 5.42 -0.96 22.34
N GLU A 200 5.63 -2.24 22.64
CA GLU A 200 6.57 -3.10 21.93
C GLU A 200 5.99 -3.54 20.58
N GLY A 201 6.87 -3.57 19.58
CA GLY A 201 6.56 -4.03 18.23
C GLY A 201 6.23 -2.91 17.28
N GLU A 202 6.97 -2.87 16.17
CA GLU A 202 6.82 -1.87 15.08
C GLU A 202 5.40 -1.74 14.53
N ASN A 203 4.57 -2.76 14.70
CA ASN A 203 3.22 -2.81 14.14
C ASN A 203 2.12 -2.31 15.09
N ILE A 204 2.42 -2.08 16.36
CA ILE A 204 1.47 -1.49 17.31
C ILE A 204 1.70 0.01 17.37
N SER A 205 2.95 0.44 17.45
CA SER A 205 3.37 1.83 17.29
C SER A 205 3.45 2.24 15.81
N GLY A 206 3.56 1.27 14.89
CA GLY A 206 3.64 1.49 13.46
C GLY A 206 2.42 2.24 12.92
N GLY A 207 2.64 3.50 12.48
CA GLY A 207 1.60 4.39 12.02
C GLY A 207 1.22 5.50 13.01
N ILE A 208 1.63 5.43 14.28
CA ILE A 208 1.56 6.58 15.20
C ILE A 208 2.82 7.42 14.99
N ASN A 209 2.61 8.67 14.59
CA ASN A 209 3.70 9.59 14.29
C ASN A 209 3.61 10.84 15.16
N LYS A 210 4.78 11.34 15.53
CA LYS A 210 4.92 12.66 16.16
C LYS A 210 5.32 13.65 15.08
N LYS A 211 4.49 14.64 14.80
CA LYS A 211 4.72 15.60 13.71
C LYS A 211 4.67 17.03 14.21
N SER A 212 5.51 17.85 13.59
CA SER A 212 5.42 19.31 13.66
C SER A 212 4.83 19.82 12.35
N MET A 213 3.85 20.72 12.41
CA MET A 213 3.18 21.27 11.23
C MET A 213 2.64 22.67 11.49
N ILE A 214 2.45 23.47 10.43
CA ILE A 214 1.79 24.77 10.49
C ILE A 214 0.35 24.59 10.06
N VAL A 215 -0.60 25.00 10.90
CA VAL A 215 -2.03 24.99 10.55
C VAL A 215 -2.30 26.12 9.57
N LEU A 216 -2.89 25.84 8.41
CA LEU A 216 -3.21 26.83 7.37
C LEU A 216 -4.69 27.16 7.32
N ALA A 217 -5.54 26.15 7.49
CA ALA A 217 -6.98 26.32 7.42
C ALA A 217 -7.73 25.24 8.21
N ASP A 218 -8.88 25.62 8.74
CA ASP A 218 -9.95 24.76 9.21
C ASP A 218 -11.31 25.30 8.71
N ASN A 219 -12.43 24.76 9.21
CA ASN A 219 -13.76 25.22 8.80
C ASN A 219 -14.10 26.68 9.29
N SER A 220 -13.38 27.23 10.25
CA SER A 220 -13.61 28.59 10.74
C SER A 220 -13.13 29.67 9.76
N ASN A 221 -12.02 29.42 9.07
CA ASN A 221 -11.44 30.33 8.07
C ASN A 221 -11.60 29.82 6.61
N ASN A 222 -12.06 28.59 6.41
CA ASN A 222 -12.39 28.02 5.11
C ASN A 222 -13.69 27.20 5.20
N SER A 223 -14.82 27.82 4.92
CA SER A 223 -16.16 27.22 5.01
C SER A 223 -16.41 26.03 4.06
N LYS A 224 -15.47 25.74 3.14
CA LYS A 224 -15.55 24.57 2.27
C LYS A 224 -14.97 23.31 2.95
N LEU A 225 -14.22 23.47 4.03
CA LEU A 225 -13.72 22.34 4.79
C LEU A 225 -14.81 21.80 5.72
N PRO A 226 -15.08 20.50 5.71
CA PRO A 226 -15.95 19.89 6.71
C PRO A 226 -15.40 20.11 8.12
N GLU A 227 -16.29 20.10 9.10
CA GLU A 227 -15.90 20.16 10.50
C GLU A 227 -14.93 19.01 10.84
N GLY A 228 -13.94 19.29 11.67
CA GLY A 228 -12.90 18.35 12.05
C GLY A 228 -11.84 18.10 10.98
N ASN A 229 -11.92 18.77 9.81
CA ASN A 229 -10.85 18.73 8.81
C ASN A 229 -9.99 19.98 8.92
N ILE A 230 -8.69 19.80 8.77
CA ILE A 230 -7.71 20.89 8.69
C ILE A 230 -6.81 20.71 7.48
N ILE A 231 -6.22 21.81 7.04
CA ILE A 231 -5.10 21.81 6.11
C ILE A 231 -3.87 22.34 6.84
N ALA A 232 -2.81 21.55 6.83
CA ALA A 232 -1.50 21.97 7.32
C ALA A 232 -0.54 22.22 6.15
N ASP A 233 0.64 22.77 6.42
CA ASP A 233 1.72 22.96 5.44
C ASP A 233 2.19 21.63 4.81
N SER A 234 1.96 20.52 5.49
CA SER A 234 2.27 19.16 5.03
C SER A 234 1.08 18.43 4.38
N GLY A 235 -0.07 19.07 4.23
CA GLY A 235 -1.26 18.53 3.58
C GLY A 235 -2.51 18.48 4.46
N PRO A 236 -3.58 17.80 4.00
CA PRO A 236 -4.83 17.69 4.74
C PRO A 236 -4.77 16.63 5.84
N PHE A 237 -5.42 16.93 6.98
CA PHE A 237 -5.61 16.03 8.13
C PHE A 237 -7.04 16.09 8.64
N THR A 238 -7.45 15.09 9.41
CA THR A 238 -8.63 15.15 10.28
C THR A 238 -8.19 15.37 11.72
N ALA A 239 -8.98 16.11 12.48
CA ALA A 239 -8.67 16.53 13.86
C ALA A 239 -9.92 16.55 14.74
N PHE A 240 -10.80 15.56 14.58
CA PHE A 240 -12.04 15.49 15.33
C PHE A 240 -11.83 15.56 16.85
N GLY A 241 -12.64 16.38 17.53
CA GLY A 241 -12.57 16.61 18.96
C GLY A 241 -11.45 17.56 19.43
N LEU A 242 -10.66 18.12 18.47
CA LEU A 242 -9.61 19.09 18.76
C LEU A 242 -9.93 20.44 18.12
N LYS A 243 -9.71 21.54 18.85
CA LYS A 243 -9.94 22.91 18.37
C LYS A 243 -8.64 23.47 17.79
N LEU A 244 -8.33 23.13 16.54
CA LEU A 244 -7.08 23.56 15.91
C LEU A 244 -7.18 24.88 15.15
N GLY A 245 -8.38 25.44 14.94
CA GLY A 245 -8.59 26.75 14.33
C GLY A 245 -7.94 27.91 15.09
N ASP A 246 -7.81 27.77 16.41
CA ASP A 246 -7.14 28.78 17.26
C ASP A 246 -5.61 28.84 16.99
N TYR A 247 -5.08 27.90 16.26
CA TYR A 247 -3.65 27.77 15.91
C TYR A 247 -3.38 28.04 14.42
N VAL A 248 -4.32 28.63 13.69
CA VAL A 248 -4.07 29.01 12.28
C VAL A 248 -2.88 29.97 12.21
N ASP A 249 -2.00 29.69 11.23
CA ASP A 249 -0.73 30.38 11.03
C ASP A 249 0.26 30.21 12.23
N ARG A 250 0.14 29.11 12.97
CA ARG A 250 1.07 28.74 14.04
C ARG A 250 1.60 27.32 13.80
N ARG A 251 2.82 27.07 14.25
CA ARG A 251 3.42 25.74 14.28
C ARG A 251 2.94 25.00 15.52
N ILE A 252 2.43 23.79 15.32
CA ILE A 252 1.96 22.90 16.38
C ILE A 252 2.69 21.56 16.32
N ASN A 253 2.83 20.92 17.48
CA ASN A 253 3.33 19.56 17.59
C ASN A 253 2.18 18.63 17.98
N VAL A 254 2.01 17.54 17.22
CA VAL A 254 0.87 16.64 17.34
C VAL A 254 1.31 15.18 17.37
N ILE A 255 0.41 14.34 17.88
CA ILE A 255 0.44 12.88 17.67
C ILE A 255 -0.62 12.59 16.61
N GLU A 256 -0.25 11.87 15.55
CA GLU A 256 -1.17 11.55 14.46
C GLU A 256 -1.08 10.07 14.06
N ARG A 257 -2.13 9.54 13.47
CA ARG A 257 -2.16 8.22 12.87
C ARG A 257 -3.03 8.22 11.62
N ASP A 258 -2.49 7.76 10.49
CA ASP A 258 -3.21 7.65 9.22
C ASP A 258 -3.88 8.96 8.76
N GLY A 259 -3.24 10.10 9.00
CA GLY A 259 -3.78 11.41 8.66
C GLY A 259 -4.85 11.91 9.63
N GLU A 260 -5.06 11.26 10.78
CA GLU A 260 -5.90 11.75 11.85
C GLU A 260 -5.06 12.21 13.04
N ILE A 261 -5.20 13.47 13.42
CA ILE A 261 -4.57 14.04 14.60
C ILE A 261 -5.26 13.47 15.84
N ILE A 262 -4.51 12.71 16.63
CA ILE A 262 -4.96 12.07 17.86
C ILE A 262 -4.92 13.06 19.00
N ALA A 263 -3.79 13.80 19.13
CA ALA A 263 -3.56 14.76 20.19
C ALA A 263 -2.75 15.96 19.72
N LEU A 264 -3.07 17.12 20.25
CA LEU A 264 -2.27 18.34 20.19
C LEU A 264 -1.37 18.38 21.42
N LYS A 265 -0.03 18.38 21.24
CA LYS A 265 0.92 18.39 22.35
C LYS A 265 1.21 19.78 22.84
N ASN A 266 1.57 20.67 21.95
CA ASN A 266 1.91 22.07 22.23
C ASN A 266 1.90 22.88 20.93
N ALA A 267 1.97 24.19 21.06
CA ALA A 267 2.15 25.14 19.98
C ALA A 267 3.41 25.99 20.21
N GLU A 268 4.07 26.37 19.12
CA GLU A 268 5.23 27.26 19.21
C GLU A 268 4.77 28.73 19.26
N ASN A 269 5.45 29.51 20.10
CA ASN A 269 5.24 30.97 20.18
C ASN A 269 6.11 31.75 19.17
N ALA A 270 7.08 31.05 18.54
CA ALA A 270 7.94 31.64 17.53
C ALA A 270 7.16 31.90 16.22
N ALA A 271 7.56 32.96 15.50
CA ALA A 271 7.06 33.21 14.15
C ALA A 271 7.31 32.00 13.21
N PRO A 272 6.25 31.42 12.63
CA PRO A 272 6.42 30.23 11.81
C PRO A 272 7.15 30.55 10.50
N ARG A 273 8.08 29.66 10.10
CA ARG A 273 8.69 29.67 8.78
C ARG A 273 7.93 28.74 7.87
N PHE A 274 7.45 29.28 6.76
CA PHE A 274 6.83 28.53 5.66
C PHE A 274 7.92 28.18 4.64
N SER A 275 8.01 26.92 4.26
CA SER A 275 9.02 26.43 3.32
C SER A 275 8.36 25.88 2.07
N GLY A 276 8.96 26.21 0.90
CA GLY A 276 8.54 25.67 -0.38
C GLY A 276 7.15 26.10 -0.83
N ALA A 277 6.65 27.27 -0.39
CA ALA A 277 5.32 27.75 -0.75
C ALA A 277 5.25 28.17 -2.21
N TYR A 278 4.22 27.72 -2.94
CA TYR A 278 3.92 28.11 -4.32
C TYR A 278 3.26 29.49 -4.32
N ILE A 279 3.77 30.43 -5.10
CA ILE A 279 3.21 31.78 -5.27
C ILE A 279 2.05 31.74 -6.25
N ALA A 280 0.83 31.90 -5.71
CA ALA A 280 -0.39 31.94 -6.50
C ALA A 280 -0.65 33.34 -7.07
N GLY A 281 -0.12 34.40 -6.43
CA GLY A 281 -0.22 35.78 -6.92
C GLY A 281 0.43 36.80 -6.00
N TRP A 282 0.65 38.00 -6.53
CA TRP A 282 1.08 39.19 -5.80
C TRP A 282 0.30 40.38 -6.36
N GLU A 283 -0.45 41.08 -5.53
CA GLU A 283 -1.27 42.26 -5.92
C GLU A 283 -1.49 43.20 -4.71
N ASP A 284 -1.36 44.47 -4.93
CA ASP A 284 -1.66 45.53 -3.92
C ASP A 284 -0.99 45.30 -2.55
N GLY A 285 0.28 44.90 -2.53
CA GLY A 285 1.00 44.65 -1.30
C GLY A 285 0.56 43.38 -0.54
N LYS A 286 -0.08 42.47 -1.24
CA LYS A 286 -0.51 41.15 -0.73
C LYS A 286 0.13 40.04 -1.50
N LEU A 287 0.72 39.12 -0.78
CA LEU A 287 1.29 37.88 -1.30
C LEU A 287 0.26 36.75 -1.08
N THR A 288 -0.20 36.15 -2.16
CA THR A 288 -1.03 34.96 -2.12
C THR A 288 -0.20 33.73 -2.40
N ILE A 289 -0.20 32.79 -1.46
CA ILE A 289 0.51 31.52 -1.58
C ILE A 289 -0.48 30.36 -1.65
N PHE A 290 -0.01 29.23 -2.23
CA PHE A 290 -0.69 27.95 -2.15
C PHE A 290 0.27 26.93 -1.48
N LEU A 291 -0.18 26.32 -0.38
CA LEU A 291 0.62 25.36 0.39
C LEU A 291 -0.29 24.32 1.05
N GLY A 292 0.13 23.07 1.09
CA GLY A 292 -0.59 21.97 1.75
C GLY A 292 -1.99 21.67 1.19
N GLY A 293 -2.45 22.42 0.19
CA GLY A 293 -3.81 22.36 -0.35
C GLY A 293 -4.68 23.56 0.02
N ALA A 294 -4.14 24.53 0.72
CA ALA A 294 -4.81 25.79 1.04
C ALA A 294 -4.17 26.98 0.32
N GLU A 295 -5.02 27.93 -0.10
CA GLU A 295 -4.58 29.25 -0.53
C GLU A 295 -4.67 30.22 0.65
N ARG A 296 -3.59 30.99 0.88
CA ARG A 296 -3.46 31.96 1.97
C ARG A 296 -2.90 33.26 1.45
N THR A 297 -3.38 34.39 1.97
CA THR A 297 -2.93 35.73 1.58
C THR A 297 -2.42 36.49 2.78
N TYR A 298 -1.22 37.06 2.66
CA TYR A 298 -0.54 37.81 3.71
C TYR A 298 -0.11 39.18 3.20
N GLU A 299 0.02 40.16 4.10
CA GLU A 299 0.63 41.45 3.79
C GLU A 299 2.09 41.24 3.40
N TYR A 300 2.54 41.88 2.33
CA TYR A 300 3.91 41.82 1.85
C TYR A 300 4.30 43.14 1.18
N THR A 301 5.32 43.80 1.67
CA THR A 301 5.76 45.14 1.20
C THR A 301 7.07 45.10 0.37
N GLY A 302 7.55 43.91 0.05
CA GLY A 302 8.75 43.74 -0.79
C GLY A 302 8.47 43.82 -2.30
N ASP A 303 9.44 43.43 -3.07
CA ASP A 303 9.39 43.49 -4.53
C ASP A 303 8.32 42.53 -5.10
N THR A 304 7.87 42.84 -6.32
CA THR A 304 6.94 41.97 -7.08
C THR A 304 7.52 40.58 -7.25
N ILE A 305 6.70 39.56 -6.97
CA ILE A 305 7.09 38.16 -7.14
C ILE A 305 6.22 37.54 -8.24
N GLU A 306 6.84 36.84 -9.16
CA GLU A 306 6.19 36.22 -10.27
C GLU A 306 5.35 35.00 -9.79
N LYS A 307 4.11 34.91 -10.29
CA LYS A 307 3.26 33.74 -10.10
C LYS A 307 3.96 32.47 -10.65
N GLY A 308 3.83 31.35 -9.94
CA GLY A 308 4.49 30.09 -10.28
C GLY A 308 5.89 29.95 -9.69
N SER A 309 6.39 30.98 -9.02
CA SER A 309 7.64 30.90 -8.22
C SER A 309 7.40 30.13 -6.92
N ILE A 310 8.49 29.63 -6.36
CA ILE A 310 8.51 28.98 -5.04
C ILE A 310 9.28 29.86 -4.07
N CYS A 311 8.82 29.99 -2.84
CA CYS A 311 9.52 30.76 -1.82
C CYS A 311 9.46 30.14 -0.42
N ASP A 312 10.41 30.56 0.41
CA ASP A 312 10.33 30.47 1.86
C ASP A 312 10.02 31.86 2.41
N PHE A 313 9.31 31.95 3.52
CA PHE A 313 9.12 33.19 4.26
C PHE A 313 8.82 32.95 5.73
N THR A 314 8.95 33.96 6.56
CA THR A 314 8.57 33.94 7.97
C THR A 314 7.32 34.79 8.14
N LEU A 315 6.32 34.32 8.87
CA LEU A 315 5.11 35.08 9.13
C LEU A 315 5.25 35.78 10.48
N GLN A 316 5.24 37.12 10.49
CA GLN A 316 5.33 37.91 11.71
C GLN A 316 4.19 38.94 11.73
N ASN A 317 3.33 38.90 12.75
CA ASN A 317 2.19 39.83 12.90
C ASN A 317 1.30 39.91 11.64
N GLY A 318 1.04 38.79 10.97
CA GLY A 318 0.24 38.69 9.75
C GLY A 318 0.94 39.16 8.46
N LYS A 319 2.25 39.48 8.52
CA LYS A 319 3.04 39.94 7.39
C LYS A 319 4.06 38.85 7.00
N ALA A 320 4.20 38.62 5.70
CA ALA A 320 5.28 37.83 5.15
C ALA A 320 6.58 38.62 5.16
N GLU A 321 7.54 38.18 5.97
CA GLU A 321 8.85 38.76 6.10
C GLU A 321 9.93 37.78 5.69
N SER A 322 11.13 38.27 5.39
CA SER A 322 12.26 37.46 4.98
C SER A 322 11.94 36.53 3.79
N VAL A 323 11.17 37.03 2.83
CA VAL A 323 10.75 36.24 1.65
C VAL A 323 11.98 35.96 0.79
N ASN A 324 12.27 34.67 0.63
CA ASN A 324 13.36 34.15 -0.20
C ASN A 324 12.78 33.34 -1.35
N VAL A 325 12.79 33.93 -2.55
CA VAL A 325 12.31 33.25 -3.78
C VAL A 325 13.43 32.36 -4.32
N TYR A 326 13.10 31.11 -4.65
CA TYR A 326 14.04 30.15 -5.22
C TYR A 326 14.40 30.57 -6.65
N LYS A 327 15.68 30.86 -6.88
CA LYS A 327 16.21 31.33 -8.17
C LYS A 327 16.60 30.19 -9.09
N ASP A 328 17.01 29.08 -8.50
CA ASP A 328 17.52 27.95 -9.26
C ASP A 328 16.39 26.96 -9.52
N SER A 329 16.03 26.78 -10.77
CA SER A 329 15.09 25.79 -11.23
C SER A 329 15.56 25.13 -12.53
N PHE A 330 15.12 23.90 -12.73
CA PHE A 330 15.46 23.13 -13.92
C PHE A 330 14.39 22.12 -14.30
N LYS A 331 14.47 21.61 -15.53
CA LYS A 331 13.76 20.43 -16.01
C LYS A 331 14.78 19.39 -16.44
N ASP A 332 14.47 18.13 -16.14
CA ASP A 332 15.29 17.00 -16.56
C ASP A 332 14.43 15.73 -16.48
N THR A 333 14.78 14.71 -17.23
CA THR A 333 14.07 13.42 -17.20
C THR A 333 14.36 12.70 -15.90
N VAL A 334 13.30 12.36 -15.16
CA VAL A 334 13.39 11.62 -13.90
C VAL A 334 13.69 10.15 -14.19
N LYS A 335 14.78 9.64 -13.67
CA LYS A 335 15.23 8.24 -13.85
C LYS A 335 14.91 7.34 -12.67
N LEU A 336 14.90 7.88 -11.46
CA LEU A 336 14.58 7.15 -10.24
C LEU A 336 14.10 8.11 -9.15
N HIS A 337 13.20 7.65 -8.29
CA HIS A 337 12.71 8.40 -7.13
C HIS A 337 12.37 7.43 -5.99
N ASN A 338 13.05 7.53 -4.86
CA ASN A 338 12.88 6.64 -3.70
C ASN A 338 12.37 7.35 -2.42
N GLY A 339 11.97 8.62 -2.51
CA GLY A 339 11.52 9.42 -1.36
C GLY A 339 12.62 10.17 -0.62
N GLU A 340 13.90 9.87 -0.85
CA GLU A 340 15.04 10.55 -0.24
C GLU A 340 15.81 11.38 -1.27
N HIS A 341 15.87 10.91 -2.49
CA HIS A 341 16.54 11.57 -3.61
C HIS A 341 15.83 11.28 -4.94
N ILE A 342 16.14 12.09 -5.94
CA ILE A 342 15.75 11.88 -7.33
C ILE A 342 17.02 11.79 -8.17
N GLU A 343 17.07 10.78 -9.04
CA GLU A 343 18.07 10.64 -10.08
C GLU A 343 17.53 11.19 -11.41
N PHE A 344 18.33 12.00 -12.07
CA PHE A 344 18.02 12.63 -13.34
C PHE A 344 18.92 12.09 -14.46
N ALA A 345 18.46 12.23 -15.70
CA ALA A 345 19.21 11.76 -16.87
C ALA A 345 20.53 12.51 -17.06
N ASP A 346 20.53 13.85 -16.88
CA ASP A 346 21.67 14.71 -17.17
C ASP A 346 22.37 15.22 -15.92
N ARG A 347 21.63 15.40 -14.81
CA ARG A 347 22.14 16.01 -13.57
C ARG A 347 22.59 15.00 -12.51
N GLY A 348 22.33 13.69 -12.72
CA GLY A 348 22.63 12.68 -11.72
C GLY A 348 21.69 12.74 -10.50
N VAL A 349 22.19 12.38 -9.33
CA VAL A 349 21.40 12.23 -8.11
C VAL A 349 21.40 13.52 -7.28
N LEU A 350 20.22 14.01 -6.94
CA LEU A 350 20.02 15.15 -6.04
C LEU A 350 19.14 14.74 -4.84
N PRO A 351 19.56 15.09 -3.60
CA PRO A 351 18.77 14.79 -2.40
C PRO A 351 17.54 15.68 -2.30
N LEU A 352 16.48 15.16 -1.65
CA LEU A 352 15.31 15.94 -1.30
C LEU A 352 15.52 16.70 0.02
N SER A 353 14.89 17.86 0.16
CA SER A 353 14.77 18.53 1.45
C SER A 353 13.73 17.81 2.32
N GLU A 354 13.80 17.97 3.63
CA GLU A 354 12.78 17.44 4.57
C GLU A 354 11.38 18.01 4.26
N ASP A 355 11.35 19.28 3.85
CA ASP A 355 10.15 20.01 3.46
C ASP A 355 9.88 19.96 1.95
N PHE A 356 10.23 18.88 1.26
CA PHE A 356 9.98 18.76 -0.18
C PHE A 356 8.49 18.82 -0.51
N ARG A 357 8.10 19.71 -1.42
CA ARG A 357 6.71 20.00 -1.81
C ARG A 357 6.49 19.73 -3.29
N VAL A 358 5.32 19.17 -3.63
CA VAL A 358 4.96 18.91 -5.03
C VAL A 358 3.64 19.57 -5.36
N TYR A 359 3.62 20.29 -6.46
CA TYR A 359 2.45 20.99 -7.01
C TYR A 359 2.17 20.51 -8.42
N SER A 360 0.95 20.70 -8.90
CA SER A 360 0.65 20.63 -10.33
C SER A 360 -0.08 21.88 -10.77
N GLU A 361 0.30 22.40 -11.94
CA GLU A 361 -0.37 23.48 -12.63
C GLU A 361 -1.47 22.94 -13.54
N GLY A 362 -2.54 23.72 -13.75
CA GLY A 362 -3.66 23.41 -14.60
C GLY A 362 -4.67 24.54 -14.54
N SER A 363 -5.96 24.22 -14.57
CA SER A 363 -7.03 25.22 -14.34
C SER A 363 -6.93 25.86 -12.93
N ALA A 364 -6.38 25.13 -11.99
CA ALA A 364 -5.98 25.59 -10.66
C ALA A 364 -4.70 24.86 -10.22
N VAL A 365 -3.97 25.48 -9.29
CA VAL A 365 -2.84 24.81 -8.64
C VAL A 365 -3.36 23.76 -7.68
N MET A 366 -2.74 22.60 -7.67
CA MET A 366 -3.11 21.50 -6.80
C MET A 366 -1.91 20.98 -6.02
N TRP A 367 -2.13 20.63 -4.75
CA TRP A 367 -1.20 19.88 -3.94
C TRP A 367 -1.07 18.45 -4.45
N ARG A 368 0.16 17.94 -4.57
CA ARG A 368 0.47 16.60 -5.05
C ARG A 368 1.40 15.86 -4.10
N ARG A 369 1.42 14.55 -4.23
CA ARG A 369 2.41 13.70 -3.56
C ARG A 369 3.60 13.46 -4.47
N SER A 370 4.76 13.16 -3.91
CA SER A 370 5.99 12.86 -4.66
C SER A 370 5.82 11.74 -5.70
N ARG A 371 4.99 10.73 -5.42
CA ARG A 371 4.66 9.66 -6.38
C ARG A 371 4.00 10.13 -7.69
N ASN A 372 3.50 11.37 -7.73
CA ASN A 372 2.94 11.94 -8.97
C ASN A 372 4.03 12.45 -9.93
N ILE A 373 5.30 12.40 -9.54
CA ILE A 373 6.45 12.66 -10.40
C ILE A 373 6.72 11.38 -11.19
N ILE A 374 6.28 11.32 -12.44
CA ILE A 374 6.32 10.11 -13.26
C ILE A 374 7.73 9.82 -13.74
N ILE A 375 8.21 8.59 -13.52
CA ILE A 375 9.51 8.12 -13.98
C ILE A 375 9.55 8.07 -15.51
N GLY A 376 10.65 8.55 -16.10
CA GLY A 376 10.83 8.62 -17.55
C GLY A 376 10.25 9.90 -18.18
N SER A 377 9.67 10.82 -17.38
CA SER A 377 9.11 12.07 -17.89
C SER A 377 9.98 13.29 -17.53
N ASP A 378 9.85 14.36 -18.31
CA ASP A 378 10.48 15.69 -18.14
C ASP A 378 9.43 16.80 -17.92
N THR A 379 8.22 16.43 -17.53
CA THR A 379 7.07 17.32 -17.37
C THR A 379 7.09 18.14 -16.08
N VAL A 380 8.16 18.01 -15.29
CA VAL A 380 8.28 18.57 -13.95
C VAL A 380 9.40 19.61 -13.91
N ARG A 381 9.11 20.79 -13.37
CA ARG A 381 10.12 21.81 -13.04
C ARG A 381 10.49 21.65 -11.57
N PHE A 382 11.77 21.43 -11.31
CA PHE A 382 12.34 21.28 -9.98
C PHE A 382 12.99 22.57 -9.50
N PHE A 383 12.84 22.85 -8.22
CA PHE A 383 13.44 24.01 -7.55
C PHE A 383 14.42 23.54 -6.49
N THR A 384 15.61 24.13 -6.49
CA THR A 384 16.65 23.77 -5.53
C THR A 384 16.95 24.92 -4.56
N SER A 385 17.26 24.53 -3.34
CA SER A 385 17.79 25.40 -2.30
C SER A 385 18.86 24.65 -1.53
N GLU A 386 20.01 25.28 -1.29
CA GLU A 386 21.14 24.68 -0.56
C GLU A 386 21.58 23.31 -1.11
N GLY A 387 21.52 23.14 -2.43
CA GLY A 387 21.92 21.90 -3.10
C GLY A 387 20.93 20.73 -2.98
N LYS A 388 19.74 20.95 -2.41
CA LYS A 388 18.66 19.96 -2.31
C LYS A 388 17.47 20.39 -3.16
N ILE A 389 16.68 19.41 -3.60
CA ILE A 389 15.40 19.68 -4.25
C ILE A 389 14.38 20.02 -3.16
N SER A 390 13.85 21.23 -3.18
CA SER A 390 12.93 21.74 -2.16
C SER A 390 11.48 21.79 -2.65
N ALA A 391 11.26 21.93 -3.96
CA ALA A 391 9.93 21.86 -4.55
C ALA A 391 9.96 21.31 -5.98
N ALA A 392 8.83 20.80 -6.42
CA ALA A 392 8.58 20.37 -7.78
C ALA A 392 7.21 20.87 -8.25
N VAL A 393 7.13 21.34 -9.49
CA VAL A 393 5.90 21.78 -10.14
C VAL A 393 5.68 20.93 -11.40
N ILE A 394 4.66 20.10 -11.39
CA ILE A 394 4.19 19.34 -12.54
C ILE A 394 3.44 20.29 -13.45
N GLU A 395 4.03 20.61 -14.60
CA GLU A 395 3.52 21.64 -15.53
C GLU A 395 2.58 21.04 -16.59
N SER A 396 2.73 19.75 -16.88
CA SER A 396 1.87 19.04 -17.82
C SER A 396 1.73 17.57 -17.45
N VAL A 397 0.70 16.93 -17.98
CA VAL A 397 0.50 15.48 -17.80
C VAL A 397 1.52 14.72 -18.64
N ALA A 398 2.22 13.77 -18.05
CA ALA A 398 3.13 12.89 -18.77
C ALA A 398 2.34 12.08 -19.82
N LYS A 399 2.98 11.84 -20.99
CA LYS A 399 2.38 10.99 -22.04
C LYS A 399 3.02 9.61 -22.00
N PRO A 400 2.23 8.53 -22.08
CA PRO A 400 2.76 7.17 -22.09
C PRO A 400 3.28 6.76 -23.48
N GLU A 401 4.23 7.51 -24.04
CA GLU A 401 4.87 7.16 -25.31
C GLU A 401 5.84 5.99 -25.15
N LYS A 402 6.49 5.93 -24.01
CA LYS A 402 7.38 4.85 -23.58
C LYS A 402 6.98 4.36 -22.20
N ILE A 403 7.33 3.12 -21.89
CA ILE A 403 7.17 2.52 -20.57
C ILE A 403 8.50 1.93 -20.10
N ARG A 404 8.75 2.01 -18.81
CA ARG A 404 9.95 1.52 -18.15
C ARG A 404 9.62 0.30 -17.34
N VAL A 405 10.28 -0.82 -17.63
CA VAL A 405 9.99 -2.14 -17.06
C VAL A 405 11.17 -2.59 -16.21
N ALA A 406 10.97 -2.79 -14.90
CA ALA A 406 11.96 -3.41 -14.03
C ALA A 406 12.01 -4.91 -14.30
N ILE A 407 13.19 -5.43 -14.64
CA ILE A 407 13.39 -6.82 -15.04
C ILE A 407 13.82 -7.64 -13.82
N LYS A 408 13.08 -8.71 -13.55
CA LYS A 408 13.40 -9.67 -12.50
C LYS A 408 14.31 -10.80 -12.98
N ASP A 409 14.80 -11.56 -12.01
CA ASP A 409 15.62 -12.76 -12.23
C ASP A 409 14.89 -13.85 -13.06
N THR A 410 15.54 -14.96 -13.31
CA THR A 410 14.96 -16.11 -14.07
C THR A 410 13.69 -16.66 -13.38
N SER A 411 13.60 -16.60 -12.07
CA SER A 411 12.45 -17.11 -11.29
C SER A 411 11.30 -16.11 -11.17
N PHE A 412 11.47 -14.87 -11.61
CA PHE A 412 10.55 -13.75 -11.39
C PHE A 412 10.35 -13.39 -9.89
N GLU A 413 11.31 -13.73 -9.04
CA GLU A 413 11.22 -13.45 -7.61
C GLU A 413 11.91 -12.15 -7.23
N LYS A 414 13.15 -11.91 -7.69
CA LYS A 414 14.01 -10.80 -7.27
C LYS A 414 14.30 -9.81 -8.39
N PHE A 415 14.49 -8.55 -8.04
CA PHE A 415 15.00 -7.51 -8.94
C PHE A 415 16.53 -7.50 -8.99
N ASP A 416 17.18 -8.14 -8.03
CA ASP A 416 18.62 -8.17 -7.88
C ASP A 416 19.24 -9.19 -8.83
N HIS A 417 20.25 -8.74 -9.58
CA HIS A 417 21.06 -9.58 -10.46
C HIS A 417 22.52 -9.53 -10.02
N GLU A 418 23.13 -10.69 -9.80
CA GLU A 418 24.55 -10.78 -9.42
C GLU A 418 25.47 -10.47 -10.61
N ARG A 419 24.98 -10.75 -11.82
CA ARG A 419 25.71 -10.63 -13.08
C ARG A 419 24.76 -10.24 -14.20
N VAL A 420 25.20 -9.35 -15.06
CA VAL A 420 24.47 -8.98 -16.29
C VAL A 420 25.34 -9.29 -17.50
N GLU A 421 24.77 -10.00 -18.46
CA GLU A 421 25.43 -10.36 -19.72
C GLU A 421 24.50 -10.06 -20.89
N ILE A 422 24.95 -9.19 -21.77
CA ILE A 422 24.20 -8.68 -22.92
C ILE A 422 24.94 -8.98 -24.21
N THR A 423 24.16 -9.42 -25.21
CA THR A 423 24.56 -9.44 -26.62
C THR A 423 23.53 -8.69 -27.46
N GLY A 424 23.76 -8.52 -28.76
CA GLY A 424 22.80 -7.94 -29.69
C GLY A 424 22.51 -8.87 -30.87
N THR A 425 21.27 -8.89 -31.35
CA THR A 425 20.95 -9.50 -32.66
C THR A 425 21.40 -8.61 -33.83
N GLY A 426 21.74 -7.35 -33.54
CA GLY A 426 22.33 -6.35 -34.42
C GLY A 426 23.34 -5.53 -33.66
N GLN A 427 23.83 -4.43 -34.25
CA GLN A 427 24.74 -3.51 -33.61
C GLN A 427 24.05 -2.81 -32.44
N PHE A 428 24.79 -2.57 -31.37
CA PHE A 428 24.36 -1.81 -30.20
C PHE A 428 25.50 -0.96 -29.63
N LYS A 429 25.13 0.05 -28.85
CA LYS A 429 26.07 0.93 -28.18
C LYS A 429 25.87 0.89 -26.68
N ILE A 430 26.96 1.11 -25.96
CA ILE A 430 26.99 1.19 -24.50
C ILE A 430 27.55 2.54 -24.11
N ARG A 431 26.87 3.24 -23.23
CA ARG A 431 27.33 4.49 -22.65
C ARG A 431 27.45 4.34 -21.14
N ILE A 432 28.63 4.62 -20.63
CA ILE A 432 29.00 4.64 -19.22
C ILE A 432 30.02 5.77 -18.97
N GLU A 433 29.85 6.53 -17.88
CA GLU A 433 30.75 7.65 -17.51
C GLU A 433 31.01 8.65 -18.67
N GLY A 434 29.97 8.86 -19.49
CA GLY A 434 30.08 9.74 -20.68
C GLY A 434 30.83 9.15 -21.88
N MET A 435 31.43 7.97 -21.77
CA MET A 435 32.05 7.23 -22.86
C MET A 435 31.05 6.36 -23.59
N GLU A 436 31.10 6.39 -24.92
CA GLU A 436 30.25 5.56 -25.77
C GLU A 436 31.12 4.56 -26.57
N THR A 437 30.73 3.31 -26.57
CA THR A 437 31.37 2.21 -27.29
C THR A 437 30.34 1.44 -28.09
N THR A 438 30.65 1.21 -29.38
CA THR A 438 29.79 0.40 -30.27
C THR A 438 30.26 -1.04 -30.31
N TYR A 439 29.29 -1.96 -30.30
CA TYR A 439 29.48 -3.41 -30.38
C TYR A 439 28.78 -3.96 -31.62
N GLU A 440 29.41 -4.95 -32.25
CA GLU A 440 28.81 -5.67 -33.38
C GLU A 440 27.78 -6.70 -32.94
N ALA A 441 26.96 -7.19 -33.88
CA ALA A 441 26.02 -8.27 -33.63
C ALA A 441 26.73 -9.50 -33.06
N GLY A 442 26.27 -10.01 -31.92
CA GLY A 442 26.84 -11.16 -31.23
C GLY A 442 28.05 -10.83 -30.33
N ASP A 443 28.56 -9.60 -30.34
CA ASP A 443 29.55 -9.17 -29.35
C ASP A 443 28.93 -9.23 -27.95
N ARG A 444 29.76 -9.56 -26.96
CA ARG A 444 29.34 -9.82 -25.58
C ARG A 444 29.83 -8.71 -24.66
N TYR A 445 28.90 -8.13 -23.90
CA TYR A 445 29.18 -7.22 -22.80
C TYR A 445 28.80 -7.82 -21.48
N VAL A 446 29.69 -7.79 -20.50
CA VAL A 446 29.49 -8.42 -19.19
C VAL A 446 29.76 -7.41 -18.07
N LEU A 447 28.83 -7.32 -17.15
CA LEU A 447 28.97 -6.63 -15.87
C LEU A 447 29.01 -7.65 -14.74
N GLU A 448 30.09 -7.61 -13.99
CA GLU A 448 30.33 -8.36 -12.76
C GLU A 448 30.81 -7.35 -11.70
N ASN A 449 30.65 -7.67 -10.41
CA ASN A 449 31.07 -6.79 -9.31
C ASN A 449 30.38 -5.42 -9.33
N PRO A 450 29.13 -5.34 -8.86
CA PRO A 450 28.35 -4.09 -8.81
C PRO A 450 29.06 -2.94 -8.12
N GLU A 451 29.92 -3.23 -7.12
CA GLU A 451 30.68 -2.24 -6.35
C GLU A 451 31.65 -1.40 -7.21
N HIS A 452 32.01 -1.88 -8.39
CA HIS A 452 32.90 -1.17 -9.32
C HIS A 452 32.15 -0.30 -10.34
N VAL A 453 30.83 -0.43 -10.42
CA VAL A 453 29.98 0.36 -11.32
C VAL A 453 29.34 1.50 -10.55
N LYS A 454 29.79 2.72 -10.80
CA LYS A 454 29.34 3.92 -10.08
C LYS A 454 28.19 4.63 -10.76
N ASP A 455 28.20 4.63 -12.09
CA ASP A 455 27.23 5.34 -12.92
C ASP A 455 26.26 4.36 -13.59
N ARG A 456 25.09 4.85 -13.97
CA ARG A 456 24.12 4.10 -14.75
C ARG A 456 24.73 3.76 -16.11
N VAL A 457 24.62 2.48 -16.49
CA VAL A 457 25.02 1.97 -17.81
C VAL A 457 23.81 2.00 -18.73
N TYR A 458 23.93 2.68 -19.86
CA TYR A 458 22.92 2.73 -20.92
C TYR A 458 23.32 1.84 -22.07
N ILE A 459 22.43 0.93 -22.49
CA ILE A 459 22.65 0.02 -23.59
C ILE A 459 21.53 0.22 -24.61
N GLU A 460 21.87 0.67 -25.81
CA GLU A 460 20.91 1.06 -26.84
C GLU A 460 21.15 0.25 -28.11
N PRO A 461 20.13 -0.41 -28.70
CA PRO A 461 20.28 -1.07 -29.99
C PRO A 461 20.39 -0.01 -31.09
N ILE A 462 21.37 -0.13 -31.96
CA ILE A 462 21.46 0.61 -33.23
C ILE A 462 20.59 -0.10 -34.28
N SER A 463 20.58 -1.43 -34.22
CA SER A 463 19.75 -2.29 -35.02
C SER A 463 19.42 -3.58 -34.29
N GLY A 464 18.30 -4.24 -34.63
CA GLY A 464 17.93 -5.51 -34.00
C GLY A 464 17.41 -5.33 -32.57
N ARG A 465 17.80 -6.24 -31.67
CA ARG A 465 17.35 -6.32 -30.28
C ARG A 465 18.52 -6.61 -29.35
N LEU A 466 18.39 -6.22 -28.09
CA LEU A 466 19.31 -6.59 -27.02
C LEU A 466 18.92 -7.96 -26.44
N VAL A 467 19.87 -8.85 -26.32
CA VAL A 467 19.68 -10.21 -25.80
C VAL A 467 20.31 -10.30 -24.42
N MET A 468 19.54 -10.67 -23.42
CA MET A 468 20.01 -10.79 -22.03
C MET A 468 20.36 -12.23 -21.70
N GLU A 469 21.62 -12.60 -21.88
CA GLU A 469 22.14 -13.95 -21.71
C GLU A 469 22.11 -14.44 -20.24
N SER A 470 22.12 -13.50 -19.29
CA SER A 470 22.18 -13.81 -17.85
C SER A 470 20.85 -14.30 -17.26
N ILE A 471 19.73 -14.20 -17.98
CA ILE A 471 18.43 -14.70 -17.52
C ILE A 471 17.75 -15.61 -18.56
N LYS A 472 16.75 -16.35 -18.09
CA LYS A 472 15.91 -17.20 -18.95
C LYS A 472 14.44 -16.88 -18.76
N ARG A 473 13.67 -17.00 -19.84
CA ARG A 473 12.22 -16.92 -19.88
C ARG A 473 11.62 -18.20 -20.47
N GLY A 474 10.32 -18.29 -20.56
CA GLY A 474 9.64 -19.51 -21.02
C GLY A 474 10.09 -20.02 -22.39
N TYR A 475 10.56 -19.14 -23.26
CA TYR A 475 11.06 -19.50 -24.61
C TYR A 475 12.60 -19.58 -24.72
N GLY A 476 13.32 -19.36 -23.63
CA GLY A 476 14.79 -19.39 -23.60
C GLY A 476 15.39 -18.05 -23.16
N VAL A 477 16.50 -17.64 -23.81
CA VAL A 477 17.15 -16.37 -23.54
C VAL A 477 16.31 -15.23 -24.14
N PRO A 478 15.91 -14.23 -23.33
CA PRO A 478 15.03 -13.16 -23.81
C PRO A 478 15.77 -12.10 -24.65
N ALA A 479 15.08 -11.61 -25.69
CA ALA A 479 15.50 -10.50 -26.52
C ALA A 479 14.55 -9.32 -26.34
N TYR A 480 15.10 -8.14 -26.06
CA TYR A 480 14.34 -6.93 -25.72
C TYR A 480 14.39 -5.89 -26.85
N ARG A 481 13.24 -5.25 -27.09
CA ARG A 481 13.13 -4.00 -27.83
C ARG A 481 13.53 -2.83 -26.93
N GLY A 482 13.78 -1.65 -27.52
CA GLY A 482 14.17 -0.47 -26.77
C GLY A 482 15.54 -0.61 -26.11
N SER A 483 15.82 0.23 -25.15
CA SER A 483 17.09 0.27 -24.42
C SER A 483 17.05 -0.51 -23.10
N LEU A 484 18.23 -0.89 -22.61
CA LEU A 484 18.42 -1.40 -21.25
C LEU A 484 19.25 -0.40 -20.45
N GLU A 485 18.85 -0.18 -19.22
CA GLU A 485 19.59 0.60 -18.23
C GLU A 485 19.96 -0.31 -17.06
N ILE A 486 21.25 -0.27 -16.66
CA ILE A 486 21.74 -1.08 -15.56
C ILE A 486 22.19 -0.13 -14.46
N ILE A 487 21.71 -0.41 -13.24
CA ILE A 487 22.00 0.39 -12.04
C ILE A 487 22.68 -0.54 -11.04
N ALA A 488 23.83 -0.16 -10.52
CA ALA A 488 24.46 -0.85 -9.40
C ALA A 488 23.91 -0.27 -8.08
N LYS A 489 23.31 -1.14 -7.24
CA LYS A 489 22.72 -0.75 -5.97
C LYS A 489 22.81 -1.90 -4.97
N ASP A 490 23.24 -1.59 -3.75
CA ASP A 490 23.24 -2.55 -2.61
C ASP A 490 23.93 -3.89 -2.90
N GLY A 491 25.03 -3.85 -3.71
CA GLY A 491 25.81 -5.03 -4.06
C GLY A 491 25.20 -5.91 -5.16
N ALA A 492 24.18 -5.42 -5.86
CA ALA A 492 23.53 -6.09 -6.98
C ALA A 492 23.32 -5.13 -8.17
N PHE A 493 22.90 -5.67 -9.31
CA PHE A 493 22.45 -4.88 -10.45
C PHE A 493 20.94 -4.88 -10.51
N LEU A 494 20.35 -3.71 -10.74
CA LEU A 494 18.97 -3.53 -11.16
C LEU A 494 18.95 -3.29 -12.67
N ILE A 495 17.97 -3.86 -13.36
CA ILE A 495 17.85 -3.76 -14.81
C ILE A 495 16.50 -3.14 -15.16
N VAL A 496 16.52 -2.10 -15.98
CA VAL A 496 15.31 -1.45 -16.50
C VAL A 496 15.34 -1.51 -18.02
N ASN A 497 14.25 -1.99 -18.62
CA ASN A 497 14.03 -1.90 -20.05
C ASN A 497 13.12 -0.69 -20.35
N GLU A 498 13.60 0.29 -21.10
CA GLU A 498 12.81 1.40 -21.63
C GLU A 498 12.39 1.08 -23.06
N VAL A 499 11.09 0.97 -23.30
CA VAL A 499 10.53 0.49 -24.58
C VAL A 499 9.31 1.32 -24.99
N GLY A 500 9.01 1.41 -26.28
CA GLY A 500 7.78 2.02 -26.77
C GLY A 500 6.55 1.38 -26.16
N PHE A 501 5.54 2.18 -25.77
CA PHE A 501 4.38 1.68 -25.03
C PHE A 501 3.63 0.58 -25.78
N GLU A 502 3.40 0.73 -27.10
CA GLU A 502 2.80 -0.31 -27.93
C GLU A 502 3.74 -1.52 -28.12
N GLU A 503 5.05 -1.28 -28.27
CA GLU A 503 6.03 -2.35 -28.40
C GLU A 503 6.14 -3.23 -27.13
N TYR A 504 5.91 -2.65 -25.95
CA TYR A 504 5.77 -3.40 -24.70
C TYR A 504 4.62 -4.42 -24.81
N LEU A 505 3.48 -4.02 -25.37
CA LEU A 505 2.32 -4.89 -25.54
C LEU A 505 2.55 -6.02 -26.54
N TYR A 506 3.46 -5.89 -27.52
CA TYR A 506 3.81 -6.98 -28.43
C TYR A 506 4.30 -8.21 -27.70
N SER A 507 4.98 -8.02 -26.57
CA SER A 507 5.51 -9.09 -25.71
C SER A 507 4.60 -9.45 -24.54
N VAL A 508 3.77 -8.52 -24.06
CA VAL A 508 2.79 -8.79 -23.00
C VAL A 508 1.66 -9.69 -23.51
N VAL A 509 1.06 -9.33 -24.64
CA VAL A 509 -0.12 -10.04 -25.18
C VAL A 509 0.12 -11.55 -25.32
N PRO A 510 1.19 -12.02 -26.00
CA PRO A 510 1.43 -13.46 -26.11
C PRO A 510 1.92 -14.12 -24.82
N SER A 511 2.49 -13.32 -23.88
CA SER A 511 2.90 -13.82 -22.56
C SER A 511 1.72 -14.03 -21.62
N GLU A 512 0.63 -13.27 -21.81
CA GLU A 512 -0.59 -13.35 -21.01
C GLU A 512 -1.66 -14.25 -21.62
N MET A 513 -1.80 -14.26 -22.94
CA MET A 513 -2.86 -15.00 -23.64
C MET A 513 -2.29 -15.86 -24.76
N PRO A 514 -2.59 -17.18 -24.79
CA PRO A 514 -2.14 -18.05 -25.87
C PRO A 514 -2.61 -17.53 -27.24
N VAL A 515 -1.67 -17.40 -28.20
CA VAL A 515 -2.00 -16.92 -29.55
C VAL A 515 -2.99 -17.84 -30.30
N SER A 516 -3.11 -19.10 -29.87
CA SER A 516 -4.10 -20.06 -30.38
C SER A 516 -5.55 -19.71 -30.02
N TYR A 517 -5.77 -18.72 -29.15
CA TYR A 517 -7.13 -18.27 -28.79
C TYR A 517 -7.78 -17.45 -29.92
N GLY A 518 -7.00 -16.98 -30.89
CA GLY A 518 -7.48 -16.33 -32.10
C GLY A 518 -7.40 -14.80 -32.05
N ALA A 519 -7.67 -14.16 -33.20
CA ALA A 519 -7.44 -12.73 -33.38
C ALA A 519 -8.31 -11.87 -32.46
N GLU A 520 -9.59 -12.20 -32.28
CA GLU A 520 -10.49 -11.44 -31.39
C GLU A 520 -10.02 -11.52 -29.93
N ALA A 521 -9.59 -12.71 -29.48
CA ALA A 521 -9.04 -12.86 -28.12
C ALA A 521 -7.77 -12.00 -27.91
N LEU A 522 -6.86 -11.99 -28.88
CA LEU A 522 -5.64 -11.19 -28.81
C LEU A 522 -5.94 -9.67 -28.82
N LYS A 523 -6.96 -9.21 -29.57
CA LYS A 523 -7.41 -7.80 -29.52
C LYS A 523 -7.98 -7.44 -28.14
N VAL A 524 -8.84 -8.31 -27.58
CA VAL A 524 -9.37 -8.14 -26.22
C VAL A 524 -8.24 -8.02 -25.21
N GLN A 525 -7.25 -8.93 -25.26
CA GLN A 525 -6.09 -8.88 -24.38
C GLN A 525 -5.26 -7.61 -24.59
N ALA A 526 -5.07 -7.15 -25.84
CA ALA A 526 -4.32 -5.94 -26.14
C ALA A 526 -4.96 -4.69 -25.54
N VAL A 527 -6.28 -4.51 -25.70
CA VAL A 527 -7.01 -3.37 -25.12
C VAL A 527 -7.02 -3.42 -23.59
N THR A 528 -7.25 -4.61 -23.04
CA THR A 528 -7.24 -4.83 -21.58
C THR A 528 -5.87 -4.54 -20.99
N ALA A 529 -4.80 -5.12 -21.56
CA ALA A 529 -3.42 -4.92 -21.11
C ALA A 529 -2.96 -3.47 -21.25
N ARG A 530 -3.37 -2.78 -22.35
CA ARG A 530 -3.07 -1.36 -22.56
C ARG A 530 -3.72 -0.49 -21.49
N SER A 531 -5.01 -0.71 -21.19
CA SER A 531 -5.74 0.03 -20.16
C SER A 531 -5.12 -0.17 -18.77
N TYR A 532 -4.74 -1.40 -18.46
CA TYR A 532 -4.03 -1.73 -17.22
C TYR A 532 -2.65 -1.05 -17.16
N ALA A 533 -1.82 -1.18 -18.20
CA ALA A 533 -0.50 -0.56 -18.27
C ALA A 533 -0.55 0.96 -18.19
N TYR A 534 -1.56 1.59 -18.81
CA TYR A 534 -1.81 3.03 -18.71
C TYR A 534 -2.00 3.46 -17.26
N ASN A 535 -2.83 2.77 -16.51
CA ASN A 535 -3.03 3.07 -15.09
C ASN A 535 -1.76 2.83 -14.26
N GLN A 536 -1.02 1.75 -14.53
CA GLN A 536 0.24 1.46 -13.83
C GLN A 536 1.31 2.51 -14.12
N PHE A 537 1.37 3.05 -15.33
CA PHE A 537 2.26 4.15 -15.68
C PHE A 537 2.06 5.35 -14.76
N PHE A 538 0.80 5.76 -14.53
CA PHE A 538 0.47 6.87 -13.64
C PHE A 538 0.50 6.52 -12.14
N ALA A 539 0.32 5.25 -11.79
CA ALA A 539 0.50 4.79 -10.41
C ALA A 539 1.95 4.87 -9.95
N ASN A 540 2.91 4.74 -10.90
CA ASN A 540 4.36 4.91 -10.65
C ASN A 540 4.88 4.04 -9.50
N GLY A 541 4.36 2.81 -9.38
CA GLY A 541 4.58 1.94 -8.22
C GLY A 541 6.00 1.38 -8.08
N PHE A 542 6.83 1.50 -9.13
CA PHE A 542 8.21 1.00 -9.17
C PHE A 542 9.24 2.14 -9.31
N SER A 543 8.90 3.34 -8.86
CA SER A 543 9.77 4.53 -8.98
C SER A 543 11.13 4.36 -8.30
N GLU A 544 11.21 3.60 -7.22
CA GLU A 544 12.46 3.27 -6.51
C GLU A 544 13.40 2.35 -7.29
N TYR A 545 12.87 1.62 -8.28
CA TYR A 545 13.64 0.82 -9.25
C TYR A 545 13.89 1.57 -10.56
N GLY A 546 13.40 2.81 -10.68
CA GLY A 546 13.49 3.60 -11.91
C GLY A 546 12.55 3.11 -13.01
N ALA A 547 11.42 2.48 -12.66
CA ALA A 547 10.47 1.88 -13.58
C ALA A 547 9.01 2.26 -13.28
N ASN A 548 8.13 2.06 -14.27
CA ASN A 548 6.68 2.24 -14.11
C ASN A 548 6.00 0.92 -13.73
N VAL A 549 6.51 -0.21 -14.25
CA VAL A 549 5.99 -1.57 -14.09
C VAL A 549 7.14 -2.56 -13.91
N CYS A 550 6.82 -3.80 -13.55
CA CYS A 550 7.78 -4.91 -13.60
C CYS A 550 7.34 -5.98 -14.62
N ASP A 551 8.24 -6.89 -14.95
CA ASP A 551 8.04 -7.94 -15.96
C ASP A 551 7.31 -9.19 -15.46
N SER A 552 6.80 -9.16 -14.22
CA SER A 552 6.14 -10.29 -13.59
C SER A 552 4.65 -10.04 -13.38
N VAL A 553 3.97 -11.05 -12.87
CA VAL A 553 2.54 -11.02 -12.49
C VAL A 553 2.13 -9.94 -11.46
N ILE A 554 3.08 -9.26 -10.85
CA ILE A 554 2.80 -8.09 -9.99
C ILE A 554 2.28 -6.94 -10.85
N SER A 555 2.76 -6.81 -12.08
CA SER A 555 2.24 -5.91 -13.11
C SER A 555 1.57 -6.72 -14.21
N GLN A 556 2.33 -7.12 -15.22
CA GLN A 556 1.93 -7.98 -16.34
C GLN A 556 3.13 -8.80 -16.76
N VAL A 557 2.91 -10.07 -17.13
CA VAL A 557 4.00 -10.91 -17.60
C VAL A 557 4.54 -10.35 -18.92
N TYR A 558 5.80 -9.96 -18.91
CA TYR A 558 6.45 -9.31 -20.03
C TYR A 558 7.58 -10.21 -20.58
N ASN A 559 7.61 -10.39 -21.89
CA ASN A 559 8.68 -11.08 -22.63
C ASN A 559 8.96 -12.52 -22.16
N ASN A 560 7.92 -13.24 -21.67
CA ASN A 560 8.01 -14.65 -21.28
C ASN A 560 7.66 -15.61 -22.44
N VAL A 561 6.97 -15.10 -23.46
CA VAL A 561 6.69 -15.77 -24.72
C VAL A 561 7.12 -14.87 -25.88
N ASN A 562 7.66 -15.43 -26.95
CA ASN A 562 8.07 -14.66 -28.12
C ASN A 562 6.89 -13.91 -28.73
N GLU A 563 7.16 -12.70 -29.19
CA GLU A 563 6.25 -11.96 -30.08
C GLU A 563 5.92 -12.78 -31.33
N THR A 564 4.70 -12.65 -31.81
CA THR A 564 4.21 -13.28 -33.03
C THR A 564 3.61 -12.24 -33.96
N GLU A 565 3.54 -12.52 -35.24
CA GLU A 565 2.85 -11.64 -36.22
C GLU A 565 1.40 -11.38 -35.80
N SER A 566 0.72 -12.41 -35.25
CA SER A 566 -0.67 -12.27 -34.80
C SER A 566 -0.82 -11.40 -33.55
N SER A 567 0.12 -11.49 -32.59
CA SER A 567 0.08 -10.62 -31.40
C SER A 567 0.41 -9.17 -31.77
N ILE A 568 1.44 -8.94 -32.57
CA ILE A 568 1.79 -7.60 -33.09
C ILE A 568 0.61 -7.00 -33.86
N LYS A 569 -0.02 -7.80 -34.75
CA LYS A 569 -1.17 -7.34 -35.52
C LYS A 569 -2.35 -6.94 -34.61
N ALA A 570 -2.66 -7.73 -33.59
CA ALA A 570 -3.76 -7.44 -32.67
C ALA A 570 -3.51 -6.14 -31.89
N VAL A 571 -2.28 -5.88 -31.46
CA VAL A 571 -1.89 -4.61 -30.79
C VAL A 571 -2.04 -3.44 -31.77
N ASN A 572 -1.52 -3.57 -33.00
CA ASN A 572 -1.60 -2.50 -34.02
C ASN A 572 -3.05 -2.24 -34.47
N ASP A 573 -3.87 -3.27 -34.64
CA ASP A 573 -5.29 -3.13 -34.99
C ASP A 573 -6.10 -2.39 -33.90
N THR A 574 -5.60 -2.36 -32.67
CA THR A 574 -6.23 -1.70 -31.51
C THR A 574 -5.38 -0.58 -30.92
N GLU A 575 -4.41 -0.04 -31.70
CA GLU A 575 -3.47 0.97 -31.25
C GLU A 575 -4.15 2.16 -30.58
N GLY A 576 -3.69 2.51 -29.37
CA GLY A 576 -4.20 3.62 -28.58
C GLY A 576 -5.58 3.39 -27.98
N ILE A 577 -6.28 2.28 -28.25
CA ILE A 577 -7.61 2.00 -27.67
C ILE A 577 -7.46 1.50 -26.25
N CYS A 578 -8.07 2.25 -25.29
CA CYS A 578 -8.23 1.86 -23.90
C CYS A 578 -9.69 1.78 -23.50
N LEU A 579 -9.98 1.02 -22.45
CA LEU A 579 -11.30 1.02 -21.82
C LEU A 579 -11.45 2.23 -20.91
N THR A 580 -12.54 2.96 -21.04
CA THR A 580 -12.86 4.13 -20.23
C THR A 580 -14.19 3.99 -19.51
N TYR A 581 -14.30 4.61 -18.34
CA TYR A 581 -15.53 4.79 -17.59
C TYR A 581 -15.57 6.24 -17.08
N ASP A 582 -16.66 6.95 -17.32
CA ASP A 582 -16.78 8.39 -17.03
C ASP A 582 -15.59 9.22 -17.55
N GLY A 583 -15.13 8.92 -18.77
CA GLY A 583 -14.04 9.63 -19.44
C GLY A 583 -12.63 9.35 -18.87
N SER A 584 -12.49 8.42 -17.96
CA SER A 584 -11.20 8.01 -17.39
C SER A 584 -10.85 6.58 -17.79
N VAL A 585 -9.57 6.32 -18.12
CA VAL A 585 -9.10 4.97 -18.41
C VAL A 585 -9.21 4.11 -17.16
N ILE A 586 -9.84 2.93 -17.29
CA ILE A 586 -10.06 2.03 -16.16
C ILE A 586 -8.84 1.14 -15.85
N SER A 587 -8.75 0.66 -14.63
CA SER A 587 -7.84 -0.44 -14.27
C SER A 587 -8.48 -1.76 -14.71
N ALA A 588 -8.20 -2.18 -15.95
CA ALA A 588 -8.80 -3.35 -16.57
C ALA A 588 -8.09 -4.63 -16.09
N ASN A 589 -8.43 -5.10 -14.88
CA ASN A 589 -7.87 -6.30 -14.30
C ASN A 589 -8.30 -7.57 -15.05
N PHE A 590 -7.42 -8.57 -15.11
CA PHE A 590 -7.70 -9.85 -15.74
C PHE A 590 -7.00 -11.02 -15.01
N PHE A 591 -7.47 -12.23 -15.23
CA PHE A 591 -6.96 -13.44 -14.58
C PHE A 591 -7.15 -14.67 -15.49
N SER A 592 -6.53 -15.79 -15.13
CA SER A 592 -6.46 -16.98 -15.98
C SER A 592 -7.82 -17.60 -16.26
N THR A 593 -8.51 -18.11 -15.24
CA THR A 593 -9.72 -18.94 -15.40
C THR A 593 -10.72 -18.66 -14.31
N SER A 594 -11.99 -18.39 -14.65
CA SER A 594 -13.05 -18.21 -13.65
C SER A 594 -13.58 -19.57 -13.14
N ALA A 595 -14.19 -19.54 -11.96
CA ALA A 595 -14.94 -20.68 -11.43
C ALA A 595 -16.34 -20.84 -12.07
N GLY A 596 -16.66 -20.02 -13.08
CA GLY A 596 -17.98 -19.86 -13.66
C GLY A 596 -18.69 -18.58 -13.24
N ILE A 597 -18.04 -17.81 -12.36
CA ILE A 597 -18.48 -16.51 -11.87
C ILE A 597 -17.27 -15.66 -11.54
N MET A 598 -17.41 -14.33 -11.62
CA MET A 598 -16.42 -13.33 -11.21
C MET A 598 -16.74 -12.76 -9.81
N ALA A 599 -15.78 -12.10 -9.20
CA ALA A 599 -15.94 -11.38 -7.93
C ALA A 599 -16.01 -9.86 -8.12
N ASN A 600 -16.66 -9.18 -7.20
CA ASN A 600 -16.55 -7.74 -7.01
C ASN A 600 -15.13 -7.39 -6.55
N ASN A 601 -14.48 -6.39 -7.16
CA ASN A 601 -13.12 -6.03 -6.79
C ASN A 601 -12.98 -5.59 -5.33
N GLY A 602 -13.96 -4.91 -4.77
CA GLY A 602 -13.97 -4.48 -3.37
C GLY A 602 -14.06 -5.63 -2.37
N GLU A 603 -14.47 -6.83 -2.80
CA GLU A 603 -14.53 -8.05 -1.99
C GLU A 603 -13.27 -8.92 -2.09
N VAL A 604 -12.35 -8.52 -2.98
CA VAL A 604 -11.07 -9.21 -3.22
C VAL A 604 -9.90 -8.40 -2.68
N TRP A 605 -9.91 -7.09 -2.87
CA TRP A 605 -8.84 -6.19 -2.45
C TRP A 605 -9.34 -5.11 -1.49
N ALA A 606 -8.46 -4.71 -0.57
CA ALA A 606 -8.65 -3.51 0.21
C ALA A 606 -8.46 -2.25 -0.67
N ASP A 607 -9.16 -1.18 -0.35
CA ASP A 607 -8.96 0.11 -0.99
C ASP A 607 -7.57 0.68 -0.67
N ASN A 608 -6.81 1.06 -1.68
CA ASN A 608 -5.44 1.53 -1.53
C ASN A 608 -5.31 2.86 -0.79
N SER A 609 -6.32 3.71 -0.85
CA SER A 609 -6.31 5.05 -0.26
C SER A 609 -6.88 5.06 1.15
N THR A 610 -8.02 4.38 1.35
CA THR A 610 -8.73 4.31 2.63
C THR A 610 -8.35 3.11 3.46
N ARG A 611 -7.63 2.13 2.88
CA ARG A 611 -7.27 0.85 3.52
C ARG A 611 -8.44 0.02 4.01
N LYS A 612 -9.67 0.37 3.65
CA LYS A 612 -10.88 -0.38 4.02
C LYS A 612 -10.96 -1.71 3.29
N PHE A 613 -11.41 -2.75 4.01
CA PHE A 613 -11.83 -4.03 3.44
C PHE A 613 -13.12 -4.49 4.10
N PRO A 614 -14.16 -4.84 3.32
CA PRO A 614 -14.23 -4.71 1.88
C PRO A 614 -14.14 -3.26 1.41
N ALA A 615 -13.60 -3.06 0.20
CA ALA A 615 -13.55 -1.76 -0.46
C ALA A 615 -14.87 -1.50 -1.21
N ASN A 616 -15.04 -0.26 -1.70
CA ASN A 616 -16.12 0.03 -2.63
C ASN A 616 -15.87 -0.70 -3.96
N THR A 617 -16.90 -1.32 -4.51
CA THR A 617 -16.83 -2.00 -5.79
C THR A 617 -16.88 -0.99 -6.94
N SER A 618 -15.92 -1.10 -7.85
CA SER A 618 -15.95 -0.33 -9.11
C SER A 618 -17.11 -0.80 -9.99
N PRO A 619 -17.86 0.11 -10.63
CA PRO A 619 -19.05 -0.25 -11.42
C PRO A 619 -18.78 -1.22 -12.57
N TYR A 620 -17.54 -1.29 -13.04
CA TYR A 620 -17.09 -2.13 -14.15
C TYR A 620 -16.28 -3.38 -13.72
N LEU A 621 -16.04 -3.60 -12.42
CA LEU A 621 -15.36 -4.78 -11.87
C LEU A 621 -16.29 -5.50 -10.89
N VAL A 622 -17.37 -6.03 -11.43
CA VAL A 622 -18.49 -6.58 -10.64
C VAL A 622 -18.58 -8.09 -10.76
N SER A 623 -19.18 -8.70 -9.74
CA SER A 623 -19.58 -10.11 -9.80
C SER A 623 -20.53 -10.35 -10.96
N LYS A 624 -20.22 -11.34 -11.79
CA LYS A 624 -21.02 -11.69 -12.95
C LYS A 624 -20.86 -13.16 -13.30
N ILE A 625 -21.98 -13.82 -13.56
CA ILE A 625 -22.02 -15.21 -14.04
C ILE A 625 -21.44 -15.26 -15.46
N GLN A 626 -20.63 -16.30 -15.73
CA GLN A 626 -19.88 -16.45 -16.98
C GLN A 626 -20.66 -17.14 -18.11
N GLN A 627 -21.96 -17.18 -18.02
CA GLN A 627 -22.85 -17.56 -19.12
C GLN A 627 -24.26 -17.05 -18.84
N GLU A 628 -24.93 -16.52 -19.84
CA GLU A 628 -26.31 -16.05 -19.73
C GLU A 628 -27.29 -17.17 -19.39
N GLY A 629 -28.32 -16.85 -18.60
CA GLY A 629 -29.39 -17.76 -18.23
C GLY A 629 -29.03 -18.80 -17.16
N SER A 630 -27.87 -18.70 -16.55
CA SER A 630 -27.49 -19.56 -15.41
C SER A 630 -27.92 -18.88 -14.11
N ASP A 631 -28.60 -19.62 -13.25
CA ASP A 631 -28.92 -19.23 -11.87
C ASP A 631 -28.33 -20.26 -10.90
N TYR A 632 -27.43 -19.81 -10.04
CA TYR A 632 -26.75 -20.67 -9.08
C TYR A 632 -27.17 -20.34 -7.64
N GLY A 633 -28.17 -19.48 -7.45
CA GLY A 633 -28.59 -18.96 -6.16
C GLY A 633 -27.54 -18.01 -5.55
N ASN A 634 -27.73 -17.67 -4.28
CA ASN A 634 -26.81 -16.77 -3.56
C ASN A 634 -25.54 -17.51 -3.14
N LEU A 635 -24.43 -17.27 -3.83
CA LEU A 635 -23.13 -17.91 -3.58
C LEU A 635 -22.38 -17.36 -2.36
N SER A 636 -22.87 -16.30 -1.72
CA SER A 636 -22.33 -15.87 -0.43
C SER A 636 -22.69 -16.83 0.72
N ILE A 637 -23.61 -17.75 0.45
CA ILE A 637 -24.04 -18.81 1.39
C ILE A 637 -23.16 -20.04 1.14
N GLU A 638 -22.54 -20.57 2.20
CA GLU A 638 -21.58 -21.69 2.12
C GLU A 638 -22.16 -22.94 1.44
N GLU A 639 -23.41 -23.31 1.77
CA GLU A 639 -24.08 -24.49 1.21
C GLU A 639 -24.28 -24.35 -0.30
N ASN A 640 -24.69 -23.18 -0.77
CA ASN A 640 -24.87 -22.90 -2.19
C ASN A 640 -23.52 -22.92 -2.92
N MET A 641 -22.49 -22.31 -2.34
CA MET A 641 -21.15 -22.33 -2.90
C MET A 641 -20.57 -23.73 -2.96
N ALA A 642 -20.77 -24.56 -1.91
CA ALA A 642 -20.35 -25.95 -1.89
C ALA A 642 -21.03 -26.77 -2.98
N ALA A 643 -22.34 -26.60 -3.19
CA ALA A 643 -23.10 -27.25 -4.25
C ALA A 643 -22.61 -26.79 -5.65
N PHE A 644 -22.35 -25.48 -5.82
CA PHE A 644 -21.84 -24.89 -7.06
C PHE A 644 -20.45 -25.44 -7.43
N ILE A 645 -19.52 -25.40 -6.50
CA ILE A 645 -18.12 -25.82 -6.77
C ILE A 645 -18.00 -27.32 -7.04
N LYS A 646 -18.78 -28.16 -6.34
CA LYS A 646 -18.75 -29.61 -6.53
C LYS A 646 -19.49 -30.07 -7.79
N ASN A 647 -20.24 -29.21 -8.44
CA ASN A 647 -20.93 -29.52 -9.67
C ASN A 647 -20.01 -29.31 -10.90
N ASN A 648 -19.59 -30.42 -11.52
CA ASN A 648 -18.75 -30.39 -12.71
C ASN A 648 -19.51 -30.10 -14.01
N ASN A 649 -20.84 -30.05 -13.97
CA ASN A 649 -21.71 -29.88 -15.16
C ASN A 649 -22.16 -28.41 -15.33
N ILE A 650 -21.58 -27.48 -14.63
CA ILE A 650 -21.89 -26.06 -14.75
C ILE A 650 -21.54 -25.56 -16.14
N LYS A 651 -22.52 -24.92 -16.80
CA LYS A 651 -22.29 -24.24 -18.07
C LYS A 651 -21.57 -22.93 -17.83
N SER A 652 -20.42 -22.73 -18.49
CA SER A 652 -19.61 -21.52 -18.42
C SER A 652 -18.75 -21.42 -19.67
N TYR A 653 -18.37 -20.20 -20.01
CA TYR A 653 -17.36 -19.96 -21.05
C TYR A 653 -16.00 -20.54 -20.68
N ASP A 654 -15.74 -20.79 -19.39
CA ASP A 654 -14.49 -21.33 -18.85
C ASP A 654 -14.48 -22.87 -18.70
N ASN A 655 -15.61 -23.56 -18.89
CA ASN A 655 -15.78 -24.96 -18.46
C ASN A 655 -14.91 -25.97 -19.20
N PHE A 656 -14.29 -25.60 -20.33
CA PHE A 656 -13.32 -26.43 -21.04
C PHE A 656 -11.91 -26.38 -20.43
N SER A 657 -11.64 -25.41 -19.53
CA SER A 657 -10.35 -25.27 -18.86
C SER A 657 -10.17 -26.37 -17.80
N ASN A 658 -8.97 -26.92 -17.76
CA ASN A 658 -8.63 -27.88 -16.71
C ASN A 658 -8.60 -27.22 -15.31
N TRP A 659 -8.44 -25.92 -15.21
CA TRP A 659 -8.53 -25.16 -13.98
C TRP A 659 -9.97 -24.81 -13.56
N PHE A 660 -10.96 -25.14 -14.37
CA PHE A 660 -12.36 -24.82 -14.06
C PHE A 660 -12.82 -25.46 -12.75
N ARG A 661 -12.31 -26.67 -12.45
CA ARG A 661 -12.47 -27.36 -11.17
C ARG A 661 -11.15 -28.01 -10.75
N TRP A 662 -10.89 -27.95 -9.47
CA TRP A 662 -9.70 -28.54 -8.89
C TRP A 662 -9.98 -29.09 -7.48
N TYR A 663 -9.13 -30.01 -7.03
CA TYR A 663 -9.19 -30.66 -5.74
C TYR A 663 -7.79 -30.75 -5.12
N VAL A 664 -7.71 -30.40 -3.83
CA VAL A 664 -6.48 -30.54 -3.03
C VAL A 664 -6.82 -31.23 -1.73
N GLU A 665 -5.96 -32.11 -1.25
CA GLU A 665 -6.01 -32.68 0.08
C GLU A 665 -4.71 -32.39 0.80
N MET A 666 -4.81 -31.83 1.99
CA MET A 666 -3.67 -31.56 2.87
C MET A 666 -3.90 -32.13 4.24
N THR A 667 -2.92 -32.86 4.79
CA THR A 667 -2.94 -33.30 6.18
C THR A 667 -2.88 -32.12 7.13
N ASN A 668 -3.23 -32.32 8.40
CA ASN A 668 -3.13 -31.29 9.42
C ASN A 668 -1.69 -30.72 9.51
N GLU A 669 -0.69 -31.59 9.46
CA GLU A 669 0.71 -31.24 9.54
C GLU A 669 1.14 -30.40 8.32
N GLU A 670 0.74 -30.77 7.10
CA GLU A 670 1.05 -30.02 5.88
C GLU A 670 0.41 -28.64 5.88
N LEU A 671 -0.86 -28.54 6.31
CA LEU A 671 -1.59 -27.29 6.38
C LEU A 671 -1.03 -26.37 7.49
N THR A 672 -0.73 -26.94 8.67
CA THR A 672 -0.08 -26.24 9.77
C THR A 672 1.27 -25.69 9.33
N ALA A 673 2.10 -26.50 8.67
CA ALA A 673 3.42 -26.09 8.17
C ALA A 673 3.31 -24.97 7.14
N SER A 674 2.32 -25.04 6.21
CA SER A 674 2.08 -23.97 5.23
C SER A 674 1.69 -22.66 5.91
N ILE A 675 0.76 -22.69 6.88
CA ILE A 675 0.31 -21.50 7.59
C ILE A 675 1.47 -20.86 8.36
N ASN A 676 2.17 -21.63 9.21
CA ASN A 676 3.23 -21.10 10.07
C ASN A 676 4.44 -20.58 9.25
N ALA A 677 4.78 -21.25 8.14
CA ALA A 677 5.88 -20.79 7.28
C ALA A 677 5.61 -19.43 6.60
N ASN A 678 4.36 -19.04 6.43
CA ASN A 678 3.99 -17.83 5.69
C ASN A 678 3.35 -16.74 6.56
N LEU A 679 2.99 -17.06 7.81
CA LEU A 679 2.16 -16.17 8.63
C LEU A 679 2.87 -14.87 8.99
N LYS A 680 4.13 -14.95 9.43
CA LYS A 680 4.93 -13.76 9.79
C LYS A 680 5.04 -12.79 8.63
N GLU A 681 5.53 -13.26 7.49
CA GLU A 681 5.69 -12.42 6.29
C GLU A 681 4.35 -11.81 5.83
N ARG A 682 3.27 -12.60 5.87
CA ARG A 682 1.95 -12.09 5.48
C ARG A 682 1.37 -11.08 6.46
N TYR A 683 1.60 -11.28 7.76
CA TYR A 683 1.24 -10.30 8.76
C TYR A 683 2.01 -8.99 8.56
N GLU A 684 3.33 -9.05 8.40
CA GLU A 684 4.16 -7.87 8.16
C GLU A 684 3.74 -7.10 6.90
N ALA A 685 3.44 -7.82 5.81
CA ALA A 685 2.96 -7.20 4.57
C ALA A 685 1.53 -6.65 4.65
N SER A 686 0.67 -7.20 5.52
CA SER A 686 -0.75 -6.85 5.59
C SER A 686 -1.30 -6.91 7.02
N PRO A 687 -0.76 -6.15 7.98
CA PRO A 687 -1.09 -6.29 9.40
C PRO A 687 -2.56 -6.01 9.71
N ARG A 688 -3.22 -5.14 8.93
CA ARG A 688 -4.65 -4.81 9.11
C ARG A 688 -5.60 -5.93 8.69
N LEU A 689 -5.14 -6.80 7.79
CA LEU A 689 -5.93 -7.85 7.16
C LEU A 689 -5.76 -9.21 7.86
N ILE A 690 -4.83 -9.30 8.83
CA ILE A 690 -4.62 -10.47 9.67
C ILE A 690 -4.74 -10.03 11.12
N LYS A 691 -5.77 -10.57 11.81
CA LYS A 691 -6.07 -10.19 13.19
C LYS A 691 -5.99 -11.43 14.08
N THR A 692 -5.43 -11.27 15.27
CA THR A 692 -5.26 -12.33 16.27
C THR A 692 -6.27 -12.14 17.40
N LEU A 693 -6.91 -13.23 17.82
CA LEU A 693 -7.81 -13.24 18.97
C LEU A 693 -7.03 -12.94 20.26
N GLN A 694 -7.45 -11.92 20.96
CA GLN A 694 -6.86 -11.53 22.24
C GLN A 694 -7.55 -12.20 23.42
N SER A 695 -6.95 -12.13 24.62
CA SER A 695 -7.47 -12.73 25.86
C SER A 695 -8.84 -12.17 26.28
N ASP A 696 -9.19 -10.98 25.80
CA ASP A 696 -10.50 -10.34 26.01
C ASP A 696 -11.58 -10.76 25.00
N GLY A 697 -11.27 -11.70 24.09
CA GLY A 697 -12.20 -12.19 23.08
C GLY A 697 -12.27 -11.36 21.81
N VAL A 698 -11.49 -10.27 21.67
CA VAL A 698 -11.52 -9.36 20.53
C VAL A 698 -10.38 -9.65 19.55
N PHE A 699 -10.67 -9.63 18.26
CA PHE A 699 -9.66 -9.76 17.22
C PHE A 699 -8.97 -8.42 16.93
N ARG A 700 -7.66 -8.36 17.13
CA ARG A 700 -6.84 -7.17 16.85
C ARG A 700 -5.66 -7.50 15.95
N SER A 701 -5.19 -6.51 15.18
CA SER A 701 -3.92 -6.61 14.49
C SER A 701 -2.79 -6.64 15.53
N ARG A 702 -2.14 -7.79 15.66
CA ARG A 702 -0.99 -8.01 16.53
C ARG A 702 0.02 -8.89 15.81
N PRO A 703 1.33 -8.68 16.00
CA PRO A 703 2.35 -9.57 15.45
C PRO A 703 2.05 -11.02 15.80
N VAL A 704 2.13 -11.87 14.80
CA VAL A 704 1.89 -13.31 14.93
C VAL A 704 2.80 -14.07 13.98
N GLU A 705 3.51 -15.06 14.51
CA GLU A 705 4.47 -15.87 13.73
C GLU A 705 3.99 -17.30 13.55
N SER A 706 3.14 -17.79 14.46
CA SER A 706 2.66 -19.17 14.46
C SER A 706 1.24 -19.26 15.02
N ILE A 707 0.48 -20.21 14.52
CA ILE A 707 -0.79 -20.64 15.14
C ILE A 707 -0.59 -21.82 16.09
N GLY A 708 0.63 -22.38 16.18
CA GLY A 708 0.85 -23.72 16.74
C GLY A 708 0.34 -24.78 15.76
N ARG A 709 -0.21 -25.88 16.29
CA ARG A 709 -0.90 -26.91 15.47
C ARG A 709 -2.32 -26.46 15.15
N LEU A 710 -2.78 -26.78 13.94
CA LEU A 710 -4.15 -26.47 13.50
C LEU A 710 -5.20 -27.24 14.29
N ILE A 711 -6.18 -26.53 14.86
CA ILE A 711 -7.35 -27.09 15.54
C ILE A 711 -8.59 -26.99 14.64
N ASN A 712 -8.81 -25.82 14.00
CA ASN A 712 -9.96 -25.61 13.12
C ASN A 712 -9.66 -24.60 12.02
N ILE A 713 -10.38 -24.72 10.92
CA ILE A 713 -10.37 -23.78 9.80
C ILE A 713 -11.79 -23.63 9.27
N GLU A 714 -12.29 -22.40 9.13
CA GLU A 714 -13.67 -22.13 8.73
C GLU A 714 -13.81 -20.81 7.94
N VAL A 715 -14.72 -20.81 6.98
CA VAL A 715 -15.07 -19.60 6.22
C VAL A 715 -16.01 -18.76 7.07
N ILE A 716 -15.66 -17.50 7.29
CA ILE A 716 -16.48 -16.55 8.06
C ILE A 716 -17.31 -15.69 7.13
N LYS A 717 -16.74 -15.27 5.99
CA LYS A 717 -17.44 -14.39 5.05
C LYS A 717 -17.07 -14.70 3.61
N ARG A 718 -18.09 -14.73 2.74
CA ARG A 718 -17.96 -14.81 1.29
C ARG A 718 -18.49 -13.55 0.64
N GLY A 719 -17.95 -13.23 -0.53
CA GLY A 719 -18.45 -12.22 -1.43
C GLY A 719 -19.65 -12.71 -2.25
N GLU A 720 -20.26 -11.80 -2.98
CA GLU A 720 -21.40 -12.08 -3.87
C GLU A 720 -21.07 -13.16 -4.90
N GLY A 721 -19.84 -13.14 -5.45
CA GLY A 721 -19.33 -14.17 -6.37
C GLY A 721 -18.96 -15.50 -5.71
N GLY A 722 -19.09 -15.63 -4.40
CA GLY A 722 -18.75 -16.83 -3.65
C GLY A 722 -17.27 -16.92 -3.24
N ASN A 723 -16.42 -15.94 -3.62
CA ASN A 723 -15.05 -15.85 -3.19
C ASN A 723 -14.94 -15.70 -1.67
N ILE A 724 -13.96 -16.35 -1.04
CA ILE A 724 -13.73 -16.20 0.40
C ILE A 724 -13.11 -14.84 0.68
N MET A 725 -13.81 -14.03 1.48
CA MET A 725 -13.37 -12.72 1.95
C MET A 725 -12.60 -12.81 3.26
N THR A 726 -13.08 -13.67 4.18
CA THR A 726 -12.47 -13.84 5.50
C THR A 726 -12.49 -15.31 5.92
N LEU A 727 -11.32 -15.80 6.30
CA LEU A 727 -11.10 -17.15 6.81
C LEU A 727 -10.67 -17.06 8.28
N LYS A 728 -11.25 -17.89 9.14
CA LYS A 728 -10.80 -18.06 10.53
C LYS A 728 -9.99 -19.33 10.65
N ILE A 729 -8.81 -19.20 11.23
CA ILE A 729 -7.91 -20.32 11.51
C ILE A 729 -7.66 -20.36 13.01
N THR A 730 -8.00 -21.48 13.62
CA THR A 730 -7.81 -21.74 15.05
C THR A 730 -6.65 -22.72 15.22
N GLY A 731 -5.65 -22.33 15.93
CA GLY A 731 -4.54 -23.17 16.32
C GLY A 731 -4.39 -23.31 17.83
N GLU A 732 -3.45 -24.13 18.28
CA GLU A 732 -3.17 -24.35 19.70
C GLU A 732 -2.64 -23.09 20.39
N GLU A 733 -1.85 -22.27 19.69
CA GLU A 733 -1.23 -21.06 20.21
C GLU A 733 -2.06 -19.81 19.93
N ASN A 734 -2.55 -19.66 18.69
CA ASN A 734 -3.24 -18.48 18.24
C ASN A 734 -4.44 -18.80 17.35
N THR A 735 -5.51 -18.00 17.51
CA THR A 735 -6.65 -17.95 16.59
C THR A 735 -6.56 -16.66 15.78
N ILE A 736 -6.64 -16.76 14.46
CA ILE A 736 -6.51 -15.64 13.56
C ILE A 736 -7.70 -15.51 12.61
N LEU A 737 -8.03 -14.26 12.23
CA LEU A 737 -8.86 -13.93 11.08
C LEU A 737 -7.97 -13.44 9.97
N VAL A 738 -8.10 -14.04 8.81
CA VAL A 738 -7.33 -13.70 7.61
C VAL A 738 -8.28 -13.17 6.55
N SER A 739 -8.06 -11.94 6.11
CA SER A 739 -8.88 -11.30 5.10
C SER A 739 -8.11 -11.08 3.80
N THR A 740 -8.83 -10.94 2.69
CA THR A 740 -8.41 -10.87 1.29
C THR A 740 -7.96 -12.20 0.70
N GLU A 741 -8.25 -12.38 -0.57
CA GLU A 741 -7.98 -13.63 -1.30
C GLU A 741 -6.48 -13.98 -1.30
N TYR A 742 -5.62 -12.99 -1.50
CA TYR A 742 -4.18 -13.22 -1.60
C TYR A 742 -3.56 -13.70 -0.28
N ASN A 743 -3.95 -13.11 0.85
CA ASN A 743 -3.49 -13.56 2.16
C ASN A 743 -3.98 -15.00 2.44
N ILE A 744 -5.26 -15.28 2.17
CA ILE A 744 -5.83 -16.61 2.34
C ILE A 744 -5.10 -17.63 1.49
N ARG A 745 -4.96 -17.39 0.18
CA ARG A 745 -4.31 -18.28 -0.77
C ARG A 745 -2.84 -18.53 -0.43
N THR A 746 -2.16 -17.54 0.13
CA THR A 746 -0.76 -17.63 0.54
C THR A 746 -0.59 -18.52 1.78
N LEU A 747 -1.42 -18.34 2.80
CA LEU A 747 -1.27 -19.08 4.05
C LEU A 747 -1.57 -20.57 3.88
N ILE A 748 -2.50 -20.93 3.02
CA ILE A 748 -2.91 -22.33 2.79
C ILE A 748 -2.41 -22.88 1.46
N ARG A 749 -1.25 -22.38 0.97
CA ARG A 749 -0.73 -22.82 -0.32
C ARG A 749 -0.39 -24.32 -0.30
N PRO A 750 -0.71 -25.08 -1.37
CA PRO A 750 -0.46 -26.51 -1.45
C PRO A 750 1.01 -26.76 -1.86
N ARG A 751 1.91 -26.44 -0.95
CA ARG A 751 3.35 -26.58 -1.11
C ARG A 751 3.95 -27.27 0.10
N ARG A 752 4.89 -28.15 -0.13
CA ARG A 752 5.64 -28.86 0.91
C ARG A 752 6.62 -27.91 1.62
N TYR A 753 6.60 -27.91 2.96
CA TYR A 753 7.47 -27.12 3.82
C TYR A 753 8.42 -27.96 4.70
N GLY A 754 8.49 -29.26 4.55
CA GLY A 754 9.39 -30.13 5.32
C GLY A 754 10.25 -31.00 4.42
N GLU A 755 11.43 -31.44 4.92
CA GLU A 755 12.25 -32.40 4.22
C GLU A 755 11.60 -33.80 4.27
N GLY A 756 11.59 -34.53 3.14
CA GLY A 756 11.18 -35.92 3.06
C GLY A 756 9.68 -36.21 2.90
N GLY A 757 8.79 -35.19 2.90
CA GLY A 757 7.35 -35.34 2.63
C GLY A 757 7.06 -35.62 1.14
N LYS A 758 5.86 -36.14 0.83
CA LYS A 758 5.35 -36.20 -0.53
C LYS A 758 4.99 -34.80 -1.03
N ALA A 759 5.15 -34.57 -2.35
CA ALA A 759 4.65 -33.36 -2.97
C ALA A 759 3.13 -33.26 -2.82
N ILE A 760 2.62 -32.07 -2.48
CA ILE A 760 1.17 -31.85 -2.37
C ILE A 760 0.60 -31.72 -3.78
N GLU A 761 -0.43 -32.52 -4.06
CA GLU A 761 -1.04 -32.62 -5.39
C GLU A 761 -2.32 -31.79 -5.50
N ILE A 762 -2.41 -31.01 -6.58
CA ILE A 762 -3.67 -30.43 -7.06
C ILE A 762 -4.15 -31.30 -8.21
N LYS A 763 -5.32 -31.89 -8.07
CA LYS A 763 -6.01 -32.66 -9.12
C LYS A 763 -6.91 -31.73 -9.92
N LEU A 764 -6.72 -31.66 -11.23
CA LEU A 764 -7.45 -30.80 -12.14
C LEU A 764 -8.67 -31.51 -12.75
N ALA A 765 -9.56 -30.74 -13.39
CA ALA A 765 -10.80 -31.25 -13.99
C ALA A 765 -10.59 -32.34 -15.04
N ASP A 766 -9.49 -32.29 -15.78
CA ASP A 766 -9.10 -33.25 -16.81
C ASP A 766 -8.33 -34.49 -16.27
N GLY A 767 -8.18 -34.59 -14.94
CA GLY A 767 -7.36 -35.59 -14.28
C GLY A 767 -5.86 -35.26 -14.25
N GLY A 768 -5.45 -34.11 -14.80
CA GLY A 768 -4.08 -33.60 -14.68
C GLY A 768 -3.69 -33.32 -13.24
N ILE A 769 -2.40 -33.38 -12.93
CA ILE A 769 -1.86 -33.12 -11.60
C ILE A 769 -0.85 -31.98 -11.68
N ARG A 770 -0.90 -31.09 -10.68
CA ARG A 770 0.13 -30.10 -10.36
C ARG A 770 0.64 -30.37 -8.96
N THR A 771 1.92 -30.15 -8.73
CA THR A 771 2.54 -30.42 -7.43
C THR A 771 3.24 -29.20 -6.88
N ASP A 772 3.23 -29.06 -5.55
CA ASP A 772 3.94 -28.02 -4.80
C ASP A 772 3.68 -26.62 -5.36
N TYR A 773 2.40 -26.26 -5.53
CA TYR A 773 1.97 -25.03 -6.17
C TYR A 773 2.17 -23.82 -5.26
N GLY A 774 2.63 -22.72 -5.83
CA GLY A 774 3.04 -21.53 -5.08
C GLY A 774 1.93 -20.78 -4.34
N LEU A 775 0.66 -20.97 -4.72
CA LEU A 775 -0.53 -20.39 -4.09
C LEU A 775 -1.70 -21.37 -4.17
N MET A 776 -2.70 -21.29 -3.31
CA MET A 776 -3.99 -21.92 -3.58
C MET A 776 -4.53 -21.35 -4.91
N PRO A 777 -5.04 -22.17 -5.86
CA PRO A 777 -5.33 -21.66 -7.23
C PRO A 777 -6.29 -20.47 -7.28
N SER A 778 -7.28 -20.42 -6.39
CA SER A 778 -8.22 -19.31 -6.26
C SER A 778 -8.75 -19.24 -4.82
N ALA A 779 -9.52 -18.20 -4.50
CA ALA A 779 -10.31 -18.12 -3.27
C ALA A 779 -11.76 -18.64 -3.46
N PHE A 780 -12.08 -19.26 -4.59
CA PHE A 780 -13.37 -19.88 -4.90
C PHE A 780 -13.32 -21.37 -4.56
N PHE A 781 -13.38 -21.69 -3.28
CA PHE A 781 -13.36 -23.09 -2.82
C PHE A 781 -14.25 -23.30 -1.61
N THR A 782 -14.61 -24.55 -1.36
CA THR A 782 -15.23 -25.05 -0.13
C THR A 782 -14.34 -26.11 0.51
N MET A 783 -14.52 -26.36 1.80
CA MET A 783 -13.67 -27.27 2.57
C MET A 783 -14.48 -28.37 3.26
N GLU A 784 -13.89 -29.56 3.31
CA GLU A 784 -14.35 -30.66 4.17
C GLU A 784 -13.23 -31.01 5.14
N ARG A 785 -13.53 -30.93 6.44
CA ARG A 785 -12.63 -31.31 7.51
C ARG A 785 -12.85 -32.77 7.85
N MET A 786 -11.84 -33.59 7.72
CA MET A 786 -11.88 -35.01 8.04
C MET A 786 -11.25 -35.21 9.41
N THR A 787 -12.08 -35.60 10.38
CA THR A 787 -11.67 -35.73 11.78
C THR A 787 -11.59 -37.19 12.18
N ASP A 788 -10.80 -37.48 13.20
CA ASP A 788 -10.79 -38.78 13.87
C ASP A 788 -11.93 -38.90 14.90
N ALA A 789 -11.91 -39.98 15.68
CA ALA A 789 -12.90 -40.25 16.70
C ALA A 789 -12.86 -39.26 17.87
N SER A 790 -11.76 -38.53 18.08
CA SER A 790 -11.61 -37.49 19.10
C SER A 790 -12.10 -36.11 18.63
N GLY A 791 -12.38 -35.97 17.31
CA GLY A 791 -12.77 -34.72 16.68
C GLY A 791 -11.60 -33.92 16.16
N GLU A 792 -10.37 -34.46 16.23
CA GLU A 792 -9.17 -33.79 15.69
C GLU A 792 -9.11 -33.90 14.18
N ILE A 793 -8.80 -32.77 13.50
CA ILE A 793 -8.63 -32.74 12.06
C ILE A 793 -7.38 -33.57 11.67
N GLN A 794 -7.59 -34.59 10.84
CA GLN A 794 -6.54 -35.38 10.26
C GLN A 794 -6.06 -34.80 8.92
N TYR A 795 -7.02 -34.36 8.12
CA TYR A 795 -6.77 -33.66 6.85
C TYR A 795 -7.98 -32.82 6.43
N VAL A 796 -7.70 -31.87 5.55
CA VAL A 796 -8.72 -30.98 4.96
C VAL A 796 -8.75 -31.20 3.46
N LYS A 797 -9.94 -31.40 2.92
CA LYS A 797 -10.22 -31.47 1.49
C LYS A 797 -10.71 -30.13 1.01
N PHE A 798 -10.06 -29.61 -0.02
CA PHE A 798 -10.40 -28.37 -0.70
C PHE A 798 -10.96 -28.69 -2.09
N TYR A 799 -12.20 -28.32 -2.33
CA TYR A 799 -12.84 -28.37 -3.64
C TYR A 799 -12.96 -26.96 -4.16
N GLY A 800 -12.34 -26.64 -5.29
CA GLY A 800 -12.31 -25.29 -5.80
C GLY A 800 -12.50 -25.19 -7.30
N GLY A 801 -12.59 -23.96 -7.78
CA GLY A 801 -12.72 -23.64 -9.19
C GLY A 801 -11.99 -22.35 -9.56
N GLY A 802 -11.56 -22.30 -10.81
CA GLY A 802 -10.83 -21.16 -11.36
C GLY A 802 -9.38 -21.10 -10.93
N ASN A 803 -8.63 -20.20 -11.56
CA ASN A 803 -7.24 -19.88 -11.26
C ASN A 803 -7.03 -18.38 -11.38
N GLY A 804 -6.70 -17.73 -10.27
CA GLY A 804 -6.51 -16.30 -10.16
C GLY A 804 -7.44 -15.63 -9.15
N HIS A 805 -7.43 -14.30 -9.14
CA HIS A 805 -8.20 -13.48 -8.17
C HIS A 805 -9.69 -13.36 -8.48
N GLY A 806 -10.11 -13.68 -9.70
CA GLY A 806 -11.52 -13.68 -10.08
C GLY A 806 -12.16 -12.33 -10.41
N VAL A 807 -11.38 -11.25 -10.54
CA VAL A 807 -11.89 -9.89 -10.82
C VAL A 807 -11.63 -9.49 -12.27
N GLY A 808 -12.64 -8.95 -12.94
CA GLY A 808 -12.55 -8.50 -14.33
C GLY A 808 -12.49 -9.66 -15.32
N MET A 809 -11.62 -9.62 -16.32
CA MET A 809 -11.65 -10.53 -17.45
C MET A 809 -11.02 -11.90 -17.15
N SER A 810 -11.76 -12.98 -17.39
CA SER A 810 -11.23 -14.35 -17.45
C SER A 810 -10.63 -14.61 -18.83
N GLN A 811 -9.32 -14.92 -18.90
CA GLN A 811 -8.64 -15.21 -20.17
C GLN A 811 -9.20 -16.46 -20.86
N THR A 812 -9.51 -17.54 -20.11
CA THR A 812 -10.18 -18.71 -20.66
C THR A 812 -11.63 -18.43 -21.03
N GLY A 813 -12.31 -17.58 -20.27
CA GLY A 813 -13.65 -17.10 -20.61
C GLY A 813 -13.69 -16.38 -21.95
N VAL A 814 -12.68 -15.53 -22.25
CA VAL A 814 -12.51 -14.90 -23.57
C VAL A 814 -12.47 -15.94 -24.68
N LYS A 815 -11.66 -17.02 -24.52
CA LYS A 815 -11.60 -18.10 -25.51
C LYS A 815 -12.96 -18.75 -25.70
N GLY A 816 -13.67 -19.08 -24.63
CA GLY A 816 -15.01 -19.66 -24.73
C GLY A 816 -16.03 -18.76 -25.43
N MET A 817 -15.94 -17.45 -25.21
CA MET A 817 -16.77 -16.46 -25.90
C MET A 817 -16.41 -16.34 -27.39
N VAL A 818 -15.12 -16.36 -27.75
CA VAL A 818 -14.67 -16.39 -29.16
C VAL A 818 -15.18 -17.66 -29.85
N ASP A 819 -15.13 -18.82 -29.19
CA ASP A 819 -15.65 -20.09 -29.73
C ASP A 819 -17.19 -20.06 -29.87
N ALA A 820 -17.88 -19.25 -29.07
CA ALA A 820 -19.30 -18.97 -29.20
C ALA A 820 -19.63 -17.90 -30.26
N GLY A 821 -18.61 -17.40 -31.00
CA GLY A 821 -18.78 -16.44 -32.09
C GLY A 821 -18.97 -14.98 -31.63
N LYS A 822 -18.59 -14.66 -30.40
CA LYS A 822 -18.62 -13.30 -29.87
C LYS A 822 -17.49 -12.44 -30.44
N THR A 823 -17.82 -11.17 -30.71
CA THR A 823 -16.85 -10.16 -31.18
C THR A 823 -16.06 -9.60 -30.02
N PHE A 824 -14.96 -8.95 -30.32
CA PHE A 824 -14.10 -8.30 -29.34
C PHE A 824 -14.86 -7.26 -28.50
N ASP A 825 -15.76 -6.46 -29.12
CA ASP A 825 -16.58 -5.47 -28.39
C ASP A 825 -17.57 -6.13 -27.42
N GLU A 826 -18.26 -7.20 -27.87
CA GLU A 826 -19.17 -7.97 -27.01
C GLU A 826 -18.44 -8.62 -25.83
N ILE A 827 -17.19 -9.05 -26.01
CA ILE A 827 -16.37 -9.66 -24.98
C ILE A 827 -15.93 -8.60 -23.95
N LEU A 828 -15.47 -7.42 -24.42
CA LEU A 828 -15.10 -6.32 -23.53
C LEU A 828 -16.29 -5.85 -22.68
N GLU A 829 -17.46 -5.63 -23.29
CA GLU A 829 -18.68 -5.25 -22.58
C GLU A 829 -19.14 -6.34 -21.58
N HIS A 830 -18.89 -7.62 -21.90
CA HIS A 830 -19.22 -8.70 -20.97
C HIS A 830 -18.39 -8.63 -19.71
N PHE A 831 -17.06 -8.42 -19.80
CA PHE A 831 -16.16 -8.44 -18.66
C PHE A 831 -16.03 -7.09 -17.95
N TYR A 832 -16.31 -5.99 -18.64
CA TYR A 832 -16.23 -4.62 -18.13
C TYR A 832 -17.50 -3.83 -18.47
N PRO A 833 -18.62 -4.16 -17.82
CA PRO A 833 -19.91 -3.56 -18.19
C PRO A 833 -19.91 -2.05 -18.02
N GLY A 834 -20.57 -1.35 -18.97
CA GLY A 834 -20.72 0.10 -18.96
C GLY A 834 -19.44 0.87 -19.29
N THR A 835 -18.38 0.20 -19.75
CA THR A 835 -17.18 0.89 -20.26
C THR A 835 -17.27 1.14 -21.77
N ALA A 836 -16.48 2.08 -22.26
CA ALA A 836 -16.30 2.33 -23.69
C ALA A 836 -14.85 2.03 -24.11
N ALA A 837 -14.69 1.44 -25.31
CA ALA A 837 -13.38 1.30 -25.94
C ALA A 837 -13.06 2.57 -26.73
N GLU A 838 -12.16 3.41 -26.23
CA GLU A 838 -11.89 4.73 -26.80
C GLU A 838 -10.40 4.93 -27.10
N LYS A 839 -10.12 5.60 -28.20
CA LYS A 839 -8.75 5.93 -28.59
C LYS A 839 -8.22 7.09 -27.74
N GLN A 840 -7.10 6.86 -27.04
CA GLN A 840 -6.47 7.83 -26.13
C GLN A 840 -5.34 8.63 -26.80
N TRP A 841 -4.67 8.07 -27.83
CA TRP A 841 -3.62 8.74 -28.64
C TRP A 841 -3.61 8.32 -30.10
#